data_cd1270845dfffebd374ac9f000fcecf1
#
_entry.id   cd1270845dfffebd374ac9f000fcecf1
#
_cell.length_a   1.000
_cell.length_b   1.000
_cell.length_c   1.000
_cell.angle_alpha   90.00
_cell.angle_beta   90.00
_cell.angle_gamma   90.00
#
_symmetry.space_group_name_H-M   'P 1'
#
loop_
_entity.id
_entity.type
_entity.pdbx_description
1 polymer ?
#
loop_
_entity_poly.entity_id
_entity_poly.type
_entity_poly.pdbx_seq_one_letter_code
_entity_poly.pdbx_strand_id
1 'polypeptide(L)'
;MKCFYSFLFLLGSLLASGQTTDVKYLSGQGSDDAVEWDFFCTGGRKSGEWNKIKVPSCWEMEGYGTFNYGHDKPKADESGLYKTTFEVPATWKGKRIFIVFEGSMTDTEIKVNGKQAGTPHQGAFYRFKREITKLVHMNKENLLEVKVNKMSSNTSINEAERQCDFWVFGGIFRPVYLEAVPNNFIEYTAIDARQHGELNADIFIDKKLSDIKAEIEIKDVQNQTIGKITSAPINEKTGKISLSGKIDNIKPWSAEDPQLYTAIITLRQKDKVLHTVTDRIGFRTVEVKPKDGVYINGVKMRFKGVNRHSHWPTTGRTTNKQLSINDVKLMKEMNMNAVRMSHYPPDKHFLEVCDSLGMYVIDELCAWQYPPYDTKVGTILVGEMLKRDLNRPSIIFWANGNEGGFNFDLDPLFPQYDPQKRAVLHPWALSGNINTVHYIKYNSGIGNMFHGRDIFMPTEILHGLYDGGHGAGLDDYWDLMLSNPLSAGMLLWDFTDQAVVREDKNGFYDTDKDHGADGIVGPYREKEGSFFTIKEIWSPIHLPEHYLTPGWDGRFEIENRYAFTNANACNYTYRLAKINSLAQKTIQSVSGKIASPDIRPGERGYLQLELPSGWQEYDFLYVTVKDRYNQELFTWSYEIGTPDRLANRLLPQEGSTPAVKESIDNWYFSAAGTEVTFDKQNGLLRSVTSGGKAIPLNNGPVLISNQDIICKSVEYKQVEGNPQLIATYTSRNGKNTVYTFTWTMLPSGIVELDYNYRPQDMVKMAGITFDFPEKEIAGATLLANGPYRVYNNRMKGGSLNIWEKKYNNTITGESWDYPEFKGYYSLFYGMKLDCPTPFEVYSGKEDVTLHLFTPAVQEQYDPKRNHTIVDYPKGNLSFMNAIPAVGTKFGKAEDFGPQSQPHRARGNGPENNVSGKLYFRF
;
A
#
# COMPACT_ATOMS: atom_id res chain seq x y z
N MET A 1 -40.38 9.27 29.17
CA MET A 1 -41.50 8.34 29.39
C MET A 1 -41.03 6.96 28.94
N LYS A 2 -40.97 6.05 29.88
CA LYS A 2 -40.65 4.63 29.73
C LYS A 2 -41.83 3.91 29.07
N CYS A 3 -41.51 2.87 28.24
CA CYS A 3 -42.27 1.60 28.10
C CYS A 3 -41.51 0.76 27.09
N PHE A 4 -40.79 -0.29 27.53
CA PHE A 4 -41.23 -1.68 27.66
C PHE A 4 -41.89 -2.26 26.39
N TYR A 5 -41.14 -3.07 25.65
CA TYR A 5 -41.61 -4.37 25.15
C TYR A 5 -40.39 -5.33 25.06
N SER A 6 -40.21 -6.11 26.15
CA SER A 6 -39.56 -7.43 26.11
C SER A 6 -40.71 -8.45 26.11
N PHE A 7 -40.50 -9.49 25.36
CA PHE A 7 -41.01 -10.87 25.55
C PHE A 7 -41.59 -11.51 24.28
N LEU A 8 -41.16 -12.73 24.12
CA LEU A 8 -41.63 -13.84 23.28
C LEU A 8 -41.11 -13.87 21.84
N PHE A 9 -40.00 -14.55 21.65
CA PHE A 9 -39.89 -15.66 20.70
C PHE A 9 -38.82 -16.65 21.22
N LEU A 10 -39.23 -17.47 22.16
CA LEU A 10 -38.56 -18.67 22.62
C LEU A 10 -39.57 -19.82 22.48
N LEU A 11 -39.61 -20.43 21.29
CA LEU A 11 -40.16 -21.80 21.12
C LEU A 11 -39.91 -22.14 19.63
N GLY A 12 -38.92 -23.00 19.35
CA GLY A 12 -38.81 -23.59 18.02
C GLY A 12 -37.41 -23.98 17.59
N SER A 13 -36.50 -24.40 18.49
CA SER A 13 -35.25 -25.03 18.08
C SER A 13 -34.69 -26.03 19.11
N LEU A 14 -35.53 -26.88 19.63
CA LEU A 14 -35.14 -28.04 20.43
C LEU A 14 -35.13 -29.29 19.54
N LEU A 15 -34.23 -29.37 18.55
CA LEU A 15 -33.88 -30.64 17.87
C LEU A 15 -32.67 -30.40 16.97
N ALA A 16 -31.46 -30.48 17.48
CA ALA A 16 -30.25 -30.84 16.80
C ALA A 16 -28.93 -30.37 17.46
N SER A 17 -28.91 -30.14 18.78
CA SER A 17 -27.68 -29.70 19.46
C SER A 17 -26.57 -30.77 19.55
N GLY A 18 -26.77 -31.95 18.98
CA GLY A 18 -25.77 -33.03 18.95
C GLY A 18 -25.06 -33.30 17.63
N GLN A 19 -25.43 -32.60 16.54
CA GLN A 19 -25.03 -32.91 15.16
C GLN A 19 -24.17 -31.83 14.50
N THR A 20 -23.75 -30.81 15.25
CA THR A 20 -22.88 -29.71 14.79
C THR A 20 -21.49 -29.84 15.40
N THR A 21 -20.54 -29.15 14.80
CA THR A 21 -19.23 -28.90 15.39
C THR A 21 -19.34 -27.85 16.48
N ASP A 22 -18.85 -28.18 17.70
CA ASP A 22 -18.71 -27.21 18.78
C ASP A 22 -17.24 -26.79 18.89
N VAL A 23 -17.01 -25.51 19.16
CA VAL A 23 -15.68 -24.93 19.30
C VAL A 23 -15.52 -24.28 20.68
N LYS A 24 -14.37 -24.52 21.34
CA LYS A 24 -13.99 -23.85 22.59
C LYS A 24 -12.55 -23.37 22.47
N TYR A 25 -12.35 -22.05 22.46
CA TYR A 25 -11.01 -21.47 22.44
C TYR A 25 -10.28 -21.72 23.76
N LEU A 26 -8.99 -22.05 23.67
CA LEU A 26 -8.04 -22.21 24.77
C LEU A 26 -7.09 -21.01 24.85
N SER A 27 -6.94 -20.30 23.75
CA SER A 27 -6.19 -19.05 23.63
C SER A 27 -7.13 -17.91 23.26
N GLY A 28 -6.59 -16.68 23.11
CA GLY A 28 -7.26 -15.64 22.37
C GLY A 28 -7.42 -15.97 20.89
N GLN A 29 -8.22 -15.17 20.17
CA GLN A 29 -8.46 -15.29 18.72
C GLN A 29 -7.55 -14.39 17.89
N GLY A 30 -6.83 -13.47 18.54
CA GLY A 30 -5.88 -12.55 17.95
C GLY A 30 -5.02 -11.86 18.99
N SER A 31 -4.28 -10.84 18.55
CA SER A 31 -3.37 -10.08 19.43
C SER A 31 -4.10 -9.23 20.48
N ASP A 32 -5.38 -8.93 20.27
CA ASP A 32 -6.20 -8.04 21.09
C ASP A 32 -6.96 -8.75 22.24
N ASP A 33 -7.06 -10.09 22.20
CA ASP A 33 -7.74 -10.90 23.21
C ASP A 33 -6.90 -12.08 23.73
N ALA A 34 -5.57 -12.03 23.54
CA ALA A 34 -4.64 -13.07 23.96
C ALA A 34 -4.71 -13.34 25.47
N VAL A 35 -4.61 -14.61 25.87
CA VAL A 35 -4.74 -15.06 27.26
C VAL A 35 -3.43 -15.63 27.82
N GLU A 36 -3.22 -15.53 29.13
CA GLU A 36 -1.98 -15.98 29.76
C GLU A 36 -1.90 -17.50 29.91
N TRP A 37 -0.77 -18.07 29.48
CA TRP A 37 -0.35 -19.44 29.76
C TRP A 37 0.98 -19.44 30.51
N ASP A 38 1.29 -20.52 31.24
CA ASP A 38 2.65 -20.74 31.78
C ASP A 38 3.62 -21.00 30.63
N PHE A 39 4.80 -20.37 30.72
CA PHE A 39 5.79 -20.39 29.66
C PHE A 39 7.23 -20.52 30.20
N PHE A 40 8.04 -21.34 29.54
CA PHE A 40 9.45 -21.48 29.79
C PHE A 40 10.21 -21.37 28.46
N CYS A 41 11.13 -20.40 28.36
CA CYS A 41 12.02 -20.26 27.22
C CYS A 41 13.35 -20.94 27.51
N THR A 42 13.85 -21.75 26.57
CA THR A 42 15.11 -22.48 26.77
C THR A 42 16.37 -21.66 26.51
N GLY A 43 16.25 -20.50 25.82
CA GLY A 43 17.39 -19.66 25.48
C GLY A 43 17.01 -18.19 25.31
N GLY A 44 18.01 -17.31 25.21
CA GLY A 44 17.79 -15.88 25.00
C GLY A 44 17.27 -15.14 26.23
N ARG A 45 16.54 -14.05 26.02
CA ARG A 45 16.00 -13.19 27.07
C ARG A 45 14.99 -13.96 27.94
N LYS A 46 14.99 -13.70 29.26
CA LYS A 46 14.11 -14.34 30.28
C LYS A 46 14.03 -15.87 30.14
N SER A 47 15.14 -16.54 29.80
CA SER A 47 15.22 -17.99 29.68
C SER A 47 15.55 -18.67 31.00
N GLY A 48 15.22 -19.95 31.10
CA GLY A 48 15.64 -20.82 32.22
C GLY A 48 14.69 -20.85 33.42
N GLU A 49 13.57 -20.15 33.36
CA GLU A 49 12.54 -20.13 34.42
C GLU A 49 11.12 -20.10 33.86
N TRP A 50 10.17 -20.59 34.65
CA TRP A 50 8.75 -20.52 34.31
C TRP A 50 8.19 -19.14 34.58
N ASN A 51 7.52 -18.57 33.58
CA ASN A 51 6.87 -17.27 33.59
C ASN A 51 5.47 -17.38 32.98
N LYS A 52 4.83 -16.24 32.74
CA LYS A 52 3.57 -16.14 31.98
C LYS A 52 3.84 -15.52 30.62
N ILE A 53 3.12 -16.00 29.60
CA ILE A 53 3.12 -15.43 28.26
C ILE A 53 1.69 -15.33 27.73
N LYS A 54 1.38 -14.32 26.96
CA LYS A 54 0.12 -14.21 26.22
C LYS A 54 0.11 -15.18 25.04
N VAL A 55 -1.04 -15.84 24.80
CA VAL A 55 -1.25 -16.76 23.67
C VAL A 55 -2.56 -16.36 22.98
N PRO A 56 -2.55 -16.07 21.65
CA PRO A 56 -1.41 -16.17 20.72
C PRO A 56 -0.42 -15.02 20.84
N SER A 57 0.87 -15.31 20.62
CA SER A 57 1.92 -14.31 20.53
C SER A 57 3.20 -14.86 19.89
N CYS A 58 4.06 -13.94 19.41
CA CYS A 58 5.47 -14.21 19.14
C CYS A 58 6.24 -13.96 20.44
N TRP A 59 6.99 -14.92 20.94
CA TRP A 59 7.63 -14.78 22.26
C TRP A 59 8.69 -13.69 22.33
N GLU A 60 9.32 -13.34 21.20
CA GLU A 60 10.27 -12.23 21.14
C GLU A 60 9.60 -10.89 21.45
N MET A 61 8.34 -10.73 21.01
CA MET A 61 7.54 -9.54 21.26
C MET A 61 7.01 -9.45 22.70
N GLU A 62 6.99 -10.58 23.44
CA GLU A 62 6.66 -10.66 24.87
C GLU A 62 7.90 -10.60 25.78
N GLY A 63 9.06 -10.30 25.20
CA GLY A 63 10.29 -10.08 25.91
C GLY A 63 11.15 -11.34 26.17
N TYR A 64 10.87 -12.45 25.50
CA TYR A 64 11.63 -13.69 25.59
C TYR A 64 12.53 -13.93 24.39
N GLY A 65 13.40 -14.92 24.46
CA GLY A 65 14.18 -15.40 23.34
C GLY A 65 15.08 -14.36 22.68
N THR A 66 15.44 -14.59 21.44
CA THR A 66 16.37 -13.79 20.65
C THR A 66 15.74 -13.35 19.36
N PHE A 67 15.77 -12.04 19.05
CA PHE A 67 15.38 -11.53 17.74
C PHE A 67 16.34 -12.03 16.66
N ASN A 68 15.79 -12.51 15.57
CA ASN A 68 16.54 -12.80 14.35
C ASN A 68 15.80 -12.31 13.11
N TYR A 69 16.57 -11.80 12.17
CA TYR A 69 16.12 -11.62 10.79
C TYR A 69 16.47 -12.86 9.95
N GLY A 70 15.76 -13.10 8.85
CA GLY A 70 15.99 -14.31 8.05
C GLY A 70 17.38 -14.44 7.46
N HIS A 71 18.13 -13.34 7.31
CA HIS A 71 19.51 -13.32 6.84
C HIS A 71 20.56 -13.54 7.92
N ASP A 72 20.21 -13.51 9.21
CA ASP A 72 21.12 -13.73 10.32
C ASP A 72 21.76 -15.12 10.29
N LYS A 73 23.06 -15.17 10.62
CA LYS A 73 23.85 -16.42 10.76
C LYS A 73 24.80 -16.33 11.95
N PRO A 74 24.68 -17.21 12.96
CA PRO A 74 23.64 -18.23 13.15
C PRO A 74 22.31 -17.61 13.63
N LYS A 75 21.20 -18.35 13.46
CA LYS A 75 19.92 -18.07 14.12
C LYS A 75 19.87 -18.78 15.46
N ALA A 76 19.22 -18.17 16.43
CA ALA A 76 18.97 -18.79 17.73
C ALA A 76 18.01 -19.98 17.58
N ASP A 77 18.29 -21.07 18.27
CA ASP A 77 17.52 -22.33 18.24
C ASP A 77 16.92 -22.61 19.63
N GLU A 78 16.17 -21.65 20.15
CA GLU A 78 15.43 -21.81 21.39
C GLU A 78 14.09 -22.51 21.17
N SER A 79 13.58 -23.08 22.27
CA SER A 79 12.25 -23.70 22.35
C SER A 79 11.40 -23.01 23.42
N GLY A 80 10.11 -22.91 23.17
CA GLY A 80 9.10 -22.48 24.12
C GLY A 80 8.33 -23.69 24.67
N LEU A 81 8.28 -23.84 25.99
CA LEU A 81 7.45 -24.83 26.67
C LEU A 81 6.26 -24.12 27.28
N TYR A 82 5.06 -24.52 26.87
CA TYR A 82 3.79 -23.92 27.31
C TYR A 82 3.00 -24.88 28.15
N LYS A 83 2.30 -24.39 29.17
CA LYS A 83 1.33 -25.12 29.94
C LYS A 83 0.07 -24.31 30.19
N THR A 84 -1.07 -24.97 30.09
CA THR A 84 -2.37 -24.42 30.54
C THR A 84 -3.31 -25.55 30.91
N THR A 85 -4.35 -25.22 31.64
CA THR A 85 -5.41 -26.17 31.97
C THR A 85 -6.70 -25.82 31.23
N PHE A 86 -7.51 -26.85 30.97
CA PHE A 86 -8.79 -26.68 30.31
C PHE A 86 -9.81 -27.73 30.76
N GLU A 87 -11.09 -27.40 30.63
CA GLU A 87 -12.18 -28.34 30.85
C GLU A 87 -12.89 -28.69 29.55
N VAL A 88 -13.25 -29.96 29.40
CA VAL A 88 -14.10 -30.45 28.30
C VAL A 88 -15.53 -30.55 28.81
N PRO A 89 -16.53 -29.85 28.20
CA PRO A 89 -17.91 -29.89 28.67
C PRO A 89 -18.51 -31.29 28.67
N ALA A 90 -19.30 -31.62 29.67
CA ALA A 90 -20.02 -32.90 29.75
C ALA A 90 -20.97 -33.12 28.53
N THR A 91 -21.43 -32.05 27.91
CA THR A 91 -22.29 -32.09 26.70
C THR A 91 -21.58 -32.66 25.48
N TRP A 92 -20.23 -32.72 25.51
CA TRP A 92 -19.43 -33.30 24.43
C TRP A 92 -19.22 -34.80 24.56
N LYS A 93 -19.82 -35.43 25.57
CA LYS A 93 -19.77 -36.91 25.77
C LYS A 93 -20.28 -37.62 24.51
N GLY A 94 -19.47 -38.50 23.95
CA GLY A 94 -19.81 -39.23 22.73
C GLY A 94 -19.40 -38.54 21.44
N LYS A 95 -18.87 -37.29 21.46
CA LYS A 95 -18.21 -36.62 20.34
C LYS A 95 -16.74 -37.02 20.26
N ARG A 96 -16.13 -36.84 19.08
CA ARG A 96 -14.67 -36.85 18.92
C ARG A 96 -14.15 -35.45 19.17
N ILE A 97 -13.03 -35.35 19.89
CA ILE A 97 -12.46 -34.06 20.31
C ILE A 97 -11.08 -33.92 19.70
N PHE A 98 -10.88 -32.80 19.02
CA PHE A 98 -9.60 -32.43 18.44
C PHE A 98 -9.09 -31.16 19.12
N ILE A 99 -7.76 -31.08 19.31
CA ILE A 99 -7.09 -29.79 19.55
C ILE A 99 -6.59 -29.26 18.21
N VAL A 100 -6.86 -28.01 17.93
CA VAL A 100 -6.55 -27.33 16.67
C VAL A 100 -5.63 -26.17 16.95
N PHE A 101 -4.57 -26.05 16.15
CA PHE A 101 -3.68 -24.90 16.08
C PHE A 101 -3.84 -24.25 14.70
N GLU A 102 -4.12 -22.96 14.64
CA GLU A 102 -4.17 -22.22 13.37
C GLU A 102 -2.76 -21.89 12.86
N GLY A 103 -1.73 -21.97 13.69
CA GLY A 103 -0.31 -21.85 13.36
C GLY A 103 0.59 -21.72 14.59
N SER A 104 1.79 -22.29 14.50
CA SER A 104 2.85 -22.19 15.50
C SER A 104 4.23 -22.35 14.87
N MET A 105 5.23 -21.57 15.31
CA MET A 105 6.54 -21.44 14.66
C MET A 105 7.64 -22.13 15.47
N THR A 106 8.15 -23.36 15.04
CA THR A 106 7.79 -24.19 13.89
C THR A 106 7.34 -25.60 14.28
N ASP A 107 8.29 -26.44 14.79
CA ASP A 107 7.95 -27.80 15.19
C ASP A 107 7.14 -27.78 16.48
N THR A 108 5.96 -28.41 16.47
CA THR A 108 5.03 -28.36 17.59
C THR A 108 4.71 -29.76 18.11
N GLU A 109 5.07 -30.03 19.36
CA GLU A 109 4.74 -31.24 20.10
C GLU A 109 3.63 -30.96 21.13
N ILE A 110 2.63 -31.84 21.20
CA ILE A 110 1.45 -31.67 22.06
C ILE A 110 1.32 -32.84 23.01
N LYS A 111 1.12 -32.58 24.31
CA LYS A 111 0.73 -33.56 25.31
C LYS A 111 -0.54 -33.13 26.03
N VAL A 112 -1.41 -34.08 26.31
CA VAL A 112 -2.61 -33.89 27.11
C VAL A 112 -2.57 -34.90 28.26
N ASN A 113 -2.64 -34.40 29.51
CA ASN A 113 -2.53 -35.23 30.73
C ASN A 113 -1.27 -36.13 30.70
N GLY A 114 -0.12 -35.58 30.25
CA GLY A 114 1.16 -36.25 30.16
C GLY A 114 1.31 -37.25 29.00
N LYS A 115 0.28 -37.41 28.15
CA LYS A 115 0.30 -38.37 27.03
C LYS A 115 0.43 -37.60 25.70
N GLN A 116 1.29 -38.13 24.81
CA GLN A 116 1.52 -37.54 23.47
C GLN A 116 0.24 -37.56 22.62
N ALA A 117 -0.09 -36.42 22.01
CA ALA A 117 -1.23 -36.24 21.09
C ALA A 117 -0.77 -36.31 19.63
N GLY A 118 -0.43 -37.44 19.12
CA GLY A 118 0.03 -37.67 17.76
C GLY A 118 1.51 -37.34 17.54
N THR A 119 1.94 -37.31 16.28
CA THR A 119 3.31 -36.93 15.87
C THR A 119 3.48 -35.41 15.91
N PRO A 120 4.71 -34.93 16.17
CA PRO A 120 4.99 -33.49 16.01
C PRO A 120 4.53 -32.95 14.68
N HIS A 121 3.99 -31.73 14.66
CA HIS A 121 3.71 -30.98 13.44
C HIS A 121 4.96 -30.21 13.03
N GLN A 122 5.19 -30.07 11.73
CA GLN A 122 6.28 -29.30 11.18
C GLN A 122 5.73 -28.30 10.17
N GLY A 123 6.19 -27.04 10.21
CA GLY A 123 5.70 -25.94 9.39
C GLY A 123 4.96 -24.87 10.19
N ALA A 124 5.30 -23.60 9.97
CA ALA A 124 4.88 -22.50 10.81
C ALA A 124 3.47 -22.00 10.55
N PHE A 125 3.06 -21.95 9.27
CA PHE A 125 1.93 -21.12 8.82
C PHE A 125 0.63 -21.88 8.59
N TYR A 126 0.58 -23.15 8.96
CA TYR A 126 -0.47 -24.09 8.56
C TYR A 126 -1.35 -24.46 9.73
N ARG A 127 -2.66 -24.62 9.44
CA ARG A 127 -3.61 -25.14 10.40
C ARG A 127 -3.47 -26.65 10.51
N PHE A 128 -3.28 -27.15 11.71
CA PHE A 128 -3.24 -28.59 11.97
C PHE A 128 -4.08 -28.97 13.18
N LYS A 129 -4.48 -30.24 13.26
CA LYS A 129 -5.27 -30.75 14.38
C LYS A 129 -4.82 -32.16 14.81
N ARG A 130 -5.00 -32.43 16.11
CA ARG A 130 -4.72 -33.77 16.71
C ARG A 130 -5.91 -34.26 17.49
N GLU A 131 -6.29 -35.51 17.31
CA GLU A 131 -7.39 -36.11 18.07
C GLU A 131 -6.95 -36.41 19.49
N ILE A 132 -7.69 -35.88 20.47
CA ILE A 132 -7.43 -36.03 21.90
C ILE A 132 -8.57 -36.72 22.66
N THR A 133 -9.56 -37.27 21.97
CA THR A 133 -10.76 -37.92 22.55
C THR A 133 -10.45 -38.89 23.70
N LYS A 134 -9.41 -39.73 23.51
CA LYS A 134 -8.99 -40.72 24.50
C LYS A 134 -8.03 -40.22 25.57
N LEU A 135 -7.61 -38.93 25.46
CA LEU A 135 -6.61 -38.32 26.34
C LEU A 135 -7.25 -37.40 27.38
N VAL A 136 -8.48 -36.95 27.12
CA VAL A 136 -9.17 -35.97 27.98
C VAL A 136 -10.10 -36.61 28.98
N HIS A 137 -10.25 -35.94 30.11
CA HIS A 137 -11.26 -36.24 31.13
C HIS A 137 -12.45 -35.27 30.99
N MET A 138 -13.66 -35.80 30.84
CA MET A 138 -14.88 -35.00 30.71
C MET A 138 -15.24 -34.35 32.03
N ASN A 139 -15.65 -33.07 31.99
CA ASN A 139 -16.09 -32.31 33.16
C ASN A 139 -15.08 -32.28 34.31
N LYS A 140 -13.80 -32.33 33.96
CA LYS A 140 -12.64 -32.22 34.85
C LYS A 140 -11.56 -31.42 34.19
N GLU A 141 -10.68 -30.88 35.00
CA GLU A 141 -9.49 -30.21 34.54
C GLU A 141 -8.57 -31.18 33.78
N ASN A 142 -8.04 -30.72 32.65
CA ASN A 142 -7.07 -31.41 31.84
C ASN A 142 -5.85 -30.51 31.69
N LEU A 143 -4.65 -31.05 31.75
CA LEU A 143 -3.40 -30.34 31.52
C LEU A 143 -3.02 -30.43 30.03
N LEU A 144 -2.81 -29.30 29.41
CA LEU A 144 -2.19 -29.16 28.10
C LEU A 144 -0.74 -28.72 28.25
N GLU A 145 0.18 -29.46 27.64
CA GLU A 145 1.59 -29.14 27.55
C GLU A 145 1.95 -29.09 26.06
N VAL A 146 2.58 -27.97 25.62
CA VAL A 146 3.01 -27.76 24.22
C VAL A 146 4.47 -27.37 24.22
N LYS A 147 5.27 -28.01 23.36
CA LYS A 147 6.62 -27.57 23.03
C LYS A 147 6.65 -27.06 21.61
N VAL A 148 7.16 -25.86 21.44
CA VAL A 148 7.37 -25.24 20.12
C VAL A 148 8.86 -24.93 19.94
N ASN A 149 9.46 -25.44 18.88
CA ASN A 149 10.84 -25.11 18.51
C ASN A 149 10.86 -23.95 17.51
N LYS A 150 11.75 -22.98 17.68
CA LYS A 150 11.95 -21.88 16.75
C LYS A 150 12.49 -22.36 15.40
N MET A 151 13.47 -23.27 15.43
CA MET A 151 14.00 -23.94 14.26
C MET A 151 13.42 -25.35 14.14
N SER A 152 13.14 -25.78 12.91
CA SER A 152 12.63 -27.13 12.67
C SER A 152 13.74 -28.18 12.72
N SER A 153 13.39 -29.39 13.16
CA SER A 153 14.24 -30.57 13.00
C SER A 153 14.32 -31.04 11.53
N ASN A 154 13.46 -30.53 10.65
CA ASN A 154 13.50 -30.75 9.21
C ASN A 154 14.24 -29.59 8.53
N THR A 155 15.38 -29.87 7.91
CA THR A 155 16.22 -28.86 7.26
C THR A 155 15.47 -28.13 6.15
N SER A 156 14.63 -28.82 5.35
CA SER A 156 13.92 -28.18 4.25
C SER A 156 12.91 -27.13 4.72
N ILE A 157 12.34 -27.30 5.92
CA ILE A 157 11.48 -26.27 6.55
C ILE A 157 12.29 -25.03 6.94
N ASN A 158 13.48 -25.23 7.53
CA ASN A 158 14.34 -24.10 7.90
C ASN A 158 14.75 -23.29 6.65
N GLU A 159 15.00 -23.95 5.55
CA GLU A 159 15.36 -23.31 4.30
C GLU A 159 14.17 -22.60 3.65
N ALA A 160 12.99 -23.23 3.66
CA ALA A 160 11.79 -22.65 3.07
C ALA A 160 11.16 -21.50 3.90
N GLU A 161 11.27 -21.56 5.24
CA GLU A 161 10.51 -20.65 6.12
C GLU A 161 11.38 -19.76 7.00
N ARG A 162 12.69 -20.05 7.18
CA ARG A 162 13.57 -19.38 8.14
C ARG A 162 14.78 -18.69 7.51
N GLN A 163 15.13 -19.01 6.27
CA GLN A 163 16.07 -18.27 5.44
C GLN A 163 15.26 -17.38 4.48
N CYS A 164 15.02 -16.13 4.86
CA CYS A 164 14.02 -15.30 4.19
C CYS A 164 14.28 -13.81 4.42
N ASP A 165 13.62 -12.96 3.65
CA ASP A 165 13.70 -11.50 3.83
C ASP A 165 12.57 -10.99 4.73
N PHE A 166 12.51 -11.55 5.95
CA PHE A 166 11.58 -11.12 7.00
C PHE A 166 12.04 -11.59 8.40
N TRP A 167 11.41 -11.01 9.44
CA TRP A 167 11.66 -11.39 10.84
C TRP A 167 11.29 -12.84 11.14
N VAL A 168 12.19 -13.56 11.79
CA VAL A 168 12.03 -14.95 12.22
C VAL A 168 11.66 -14.99 13.70
N PHE A 169 10.40 -15.25 13.97
CA PHE A 169 9.88 -15.40 15.33
C PHE A 169 9.67 -16.86 15.74
N GLY A 170 9.49 -17.07 17.04
CA GLY A 170 9.00 -18.31 17.61
C GLY A 170 7.67 -18.10 18.33
N GLY A 171 6.94 -19.17 18.57
CA GLY A 171 5.75 -19.15 19.41
C GLY A 171 4.46 -19.68 18.80
N ILE A 172 3.43 -19.75 19.64
CA ILE A 172 2.05 -20.02 19.22
C ILE A 172 1.45 -18.67 18.84
N PHE A 173 1.56 -18.31 17.57
CA PHE A 173 1.22 -16.96 17.09
C PHE A 173 -0.19 -16.82 16.51
N ARG A 174 -0.92 -17.95 16.37
CA ARG A 174 -2.32 -18.02 15.94
C ARG A 174 -3.17 -18.78 16.95
N PRO A 175 -4.51 -18.70 16.88
CA PRO A 175 -5.41 -19.30 17.85
C PRO A 175 -5.24 -20.79 18.07
N VAL A 176 -5.52 -21.23 19.32
CA VAL A 176 -5.63 -22.63 19.73
C VAL A 176 -7.01 -22.88 20.31
N TYR A 177 -7.68 -23.94 19.86
CA TYR A 177 -9.02 -24.29 20.32
C TYR A 177 -9.30 -25.79 20.29
N LEU A 178 -10.34 -26.18 21.00
CA LEU A 178 -10.93 -27.52 20.91
C LEU A 178 -12.06 -27.51 19.88
N GLU A 179 -12.11 -28.57 19.08
CA GLU A 179 -13.17 -28.85 18.11
C GLU A 179 -13.84 -30.18 18.48
N ALA A 180 -15.10 -30.17 18.86
CA ALA A 180 -15.87 -31.39 19.15
C ALA A 180 -16.86 -31.67 18.01
N VAL A 181 -16.67 -32.83 17.36
CA VAL A 181 -17.48 -33.26 16.21
C VAL A 181 -18.20 -34.57 16.50
N PRO A 182 -19.31 -34.90 15.83
CA PRO A 182 -19.95 -36.21 15.91
C PRO A 182 -19.00 -37.35 15.52
N ASN A 183 -19.32 -38.60 15.90
CA ASN A 183 -18.48 -39.74 15.59
C ASN A 183 -18.27 -40.01 14.09
N ASN A 184 -19.25 -39.62 13.27
CA ASN A 184 -19.16 -39.61 11.83
C ASN A 184 -19.42 -38.18 11.38
N PHE A 185 -18.43 -37.54 10.82
CA PHE A 185 -18.49 -36.10 10.50
C PHE A 185 -17.92 -35.77 9.11
N ILE A 186 -18.28 -34.61 8.62
CA ILE A 186 -17.69 -34.01 7.43
C ILE A 186 -16.31 -33.48 7.82
N GLU A 187 -15.26 -34.03 7.21
CA GLU A 187 -13.88 -33.60 7.46
C GLU A 187 -13.59 -32.24 6.83
N TYR A 188 -13.96 -32.07 5.56
CA TYR A 188 -13.94 -30.80 4.81
C TYR A 188 -14.87 -30.88 3.60
N THR A 189 -15.10 -29.73 2.99
CA THR A 189 -15.90 -29.58 1.77
C THR A 189 -15.07 -28.89 0.70
N ALA A 190 -15.24 -29.26 -0.56
CA ALA A 190 -14.64 -28.63 -1.72
C ALA A 190 -15.74 -28.19 -2.67
N ILE A 191 -15.98 -26.86 -2.75
CA ILE A 191 -17.15 -26.28 -3.41
C ILE A 191 -16.69 -25.50 -4.65
N ASP A 192 -17.31 -25.79 -5.78
CA ASP A 192 -17.21 -25.05 -7.03
C ASP A 192 -18.55 -24.38 -7.34
N ALA A 193 -18.68 -23.11 -6.99
CA ALA A 193 -19.86 -22.27 -7.21
C ALA A 193 -19.59 -21.27 -8.34
N ARG A 194 -20.26 -21.47 -9.50
CA ARG A 194 -20.02 -20.71 -10.72
C ARG A 194 -20.98 -19.53 -10.88
N GLN A 195 -20.56 -18.54 -11.69
CA GLN A 195 -21.28 -17.26 -11.88
C GLN A 195 -22.72 -17.36 -12.34
N HIS A 196 -23.15 -18.46 -12.98
CA HIS A 196 -24.51 -18.66 -13.46
C HIS A 196 -25.35 -19.56 -12.55
N GLY A 197 -24.83 -19.83 -11.34
CA GLY A 197 -25.51 -20.61 -10.31
C GLY A 197 -25.21 -22.11 -10.32
N GLU A 198 -24.38 -22.60 -11.26
CA GLU A 198 -23.89 -23.98 -11.19
C GLU A 198 -23.12 -24.17 -9.89
N LEU A 199 -23.44 -25.23 -9.16
CA LEU A 199 -22.82 -25.59 -7.89
C LEU A 199 -22.48 -27.07 -7.87
N ASN A 200 -21.17 -27.34 -7.81
CA ASN A 200 -20.65 -28.69 -7.60
C ASN A 200 -19.95 -28.70 -6.23
N ALA A 201 -20.12 -29.79 -5.49
CA ALA A 201 -19.47 -29.92 -4.20
C ALA A 201 -19.05 -31.37 -3.93
N ASP A 202 -17.83 -31.54 -3.47
CA ASP A 202 -17.31 -32.75 -2.92
C ASP A 202 -17.30 -32.64 -1.39
N ILE A 203 -17.98 -33.58 -0.72
CA ILE A 203 -18.07 -33.64 0.74
C ILE A 203 -17.27 -34.83 1.21
N PHE A 204 -16.17 -34.56 1.91
CA PHE A 204 -15.26 -35.58 2.43
C PHE A 204 -15.63 -35.94 3.86
N ILE A 205 -15.69 -37.25 4.13
CA ILE A 205 -16.13 -37.82 5.40
C ILE A 205 -14.96 -38.54 6.04
N ASP A 206 -14.80 -38.41 7.35
CA ASP A 206 -13.67 -39.01 8.11
C ASP A 206 -13.57 -40.54 8.02
N LYS A 207 -14.67 -41.20 7.71
CA LYS A 207 -14.76 -42.68 7.58
C LYS A 207 -15.61 -43.07 6.41
N LYS A 208 -15.31 -44.24 5.82
CA LYS A 208 -16.16 -44.81 4.78
C LYS A 208 -17.47 -45.32 5.38
N LEU A 209 -18.57 -44.72 4.93
CA LEU A 209 -19.93 -45.05 5.35
C LEU A 209 -20.74 -45.53 4.15
N SER A 210 -21.85 -46.27 4.41
CA SER A 210 -22.84 -46.68 3.43
C SER A 210 -24.23 -46.13 3.76
N ASP A 211 -25.18 -46.19 2.85
CA ASP A 211 -26.55 -45.65 2.97
C ASP A 211 -26.58 -44.14 3.34
N ILE A 212 -25.69 -43.40 2.73
CA ILE A 212 -25.50 -41.95 3.02
C ILE A 212 -25.99 -41.10 1.87
N LYS A 213 -26.43 -39.90 2.22
CA LYS A 213 -26.71 -38.78 1.31
C LYS A 213 -26.27 -37.48 1.90
N ALA A 214 -26.01 -36.50 1.06
CA ALA A 214 -25.71 -35.15 1.48
C ALA A 214 -26.65 -34.15 0.87
N GLU A 215 -26.83 -33.04 1.52
CA GLU A 215 -27.69 -31.92 1.13
C GLU A 215 -26.94 -30.61 1.34
N ILE A 216 -27.05 -29.71 0.37
CA ILE A 216 -26.57 -28.32 0.49
C ILE A 216 -27.75 -27.40 0.35
N GLU A 217 -27.99 -26.58 1.35
CA GLU A 217 -28.96 -25.50 1.38
C GLU A 217 -28.22 -24.14 1.27
N ILE A 218 -28.61 -23.33 0.30
CA ILE A 218 -28.01 -22.01 0.09
C ILE A 218 -28.95 -20.94 0.62
N LYS A 219 -28.43 -20.05 1.47
CA LYS A 219 -29.13 -18.90 2.01
C LYS A 219 -28.47 -17.60 1.61
N ASP A 220 -29.28 -16.59 1.37
CA ASP A 220 -28.84 -15.22 1.11
C ASP A 220 -28.44 -14.47 2.40
N VAL A 221 -28.08 -13.19 2.26
CA VAL A 221 -27.69 -12.33 3.39
C VAL A 221 -28.86 -12.01 4.34
N GLN A 222 -30.10 -12.19 3.91
CA GLN A 222 -31.33 -12.08 4.73
C GLN A 222 -31.67 -13.41 5.41
N ASN A 223 -30.82 -14.43 5.29
CA ASN A 223 -31.02 -15.79 5.80
C ASN A 223 -32.21 -16.54 5.17
N GLN A 224 -32.63 -16.14 3.95
CA GLN A 224 -33.67 -16.81 3.19
C GLN A 224 -33.05 -17.93 2.35
N THR A 225 -33.68 -19.08 2.32
CA THR A 225 -33.29 -20.21 1.46
C THR A 225 -33.61 -19.87 0.00
N ILE A 226 -32.56 -19.78 -0.84
CA ILE A 226 -32.70 -19.51 -2.28
C ILE A 226 -32.54 -20.76 -3.14
N GLY A 227 -32.06 -21.84 -2.58
CA GLY A 227 -31.96 -23.11 -3.29
C GLY A 227 -31.42 -24.25 -2.41
N LYS A 228 -31.63 -25.47 -2.92
CA LYS A 228 -31.27 -26.71 -2.24
C LYS A 228 -30.89 -27.78 -3.25
N ILE A 229 -29.79 -28.48 -3.01
CA ILE A 229 -29.32 -29.59 -3.81
C ILE A 229 -29.15 -30.79 -2.89
N THR A 230 -29.66 -31.95 -3.31
CA THR A 230 -29.53 -33.21 -2.56
C THR A 230 -28.91 -34.30 -3.44
N SER A 231 -27.92 -35.03 -2.94
CA SER A 231 -27.33 -36.16 -3.64
C SER A 231 -28.30 -37.35 -3.73
N ALA A 232 -28.09 -38.20 -4.72
CA ALA A 232 -28.65 -39.54 -4.66
C ALA A 232 -28.11 -40.30 -3.43
N PRO A 233 -28.87 -41.22 -2.83
CA PRO A 233 -28.37 -42.13 -1.81
C PRO A 233 -27.23 -43.00 -2.36
N ILE A 234 -26.12 -43.13 -1.57
CA ILE A 234 -24.97 -43.97 -1.88
C ILE A 234 -24.99 -45.16 -0.95
N ASN A 235 -25.27 -46.36 -1.51
CA ASN A 235 -25.42 -47.58 -0.76
C ASN A 235 -24.10 -48.27 -0.50
N GLU A 236 -23.10 -48.04 -1.33
CA GLU A 236 -21.73 -48.56 -1.16
C GLU A 236 -20.93 -47.78 -0.13
N LYS A 237 -19.90 -48.40 0.46
CA LYS A 237 -18.99 -47.74 1.42
C LYS A 237 -18.14 -46.69 0.70
N THR A 238 -18.34 -45.43 1.00
CA THR A 238 -17.56 -44.31 0.49
C THR A 238 -17.11 -43.35 1.58
N GLY A 239 -15.97 -42.67 1.39
CA GLY A 239 -15.49 -41.56 2.19
C GLY A 239 -15.76 -40.20 1.54
N LYS A 240 -16.50 -40.18 0.41
CA LYS A 240 -16.78 -38.94 -0.35
C LYS A 240 -18.15 -39.01 -0.98
N ILE A 241 -18.88 -37.89 -0.95
CA ILE A 241 -20.12 -37.67 -1.68
C ILE A 241 -19.96 -36.45 -2.59
N SER A 242 -20.32 -36.62 -3.86
CA SER A 242 -20.36 -35.51 -4.80
C SER A 242 -21.80 -35.07 -5.06
N LEU A 243 -22.04 -33.76 -5.09
CA LEU A 243 -23.31 -33.15 -5.46
C LEU A 243 -23.11 -32.24 -6.67
N SER A 244 -24.12 -32.16 -7.51
CA SER A 244 -24.15 -31.22 -8.63
C SER A 244 -25.58 -30.70 -8.81
N GLY A 245 -25.69 -29.38 -9.07
CA GLY A 245 -27.00 -28.76 -9.34
C GLY A 245 -26.85 -27.31 -9.72
N LYS A 246 -27.97 -26.60 -9.76
CA LYS A 246 -28.03 -25.19 -10.07
C LYS A 246 -28.88 -24.44 -9.05
N ILE A 247 -28.43 -23.27 -8.66
CA ILE A 247 -29.14 -22.31 -7.81
C ILE A 247 -29.51 -21.11 -8.71
N ASP A 248 -30.76 -20.80 -8.83
CA ASP A 248 -31.26 -19.71 -9.64
C ASP A 248 -31.20 -18.37 -8.89
N ASN A 249 -31.21 -17.26 -9.65
CA ASN A 249 -31.27 -15.88 -9.13
C ASN A 249 -30.12 -15.49 -8.20
N ILE A 250 -28.94 -16.07 -8.36
CA ILE A 250 -27.74 -15.64 -7.64
C ILE A 250 -27.19 -14.34 -8.25
N LYS A 251 -26.50 -13.57 -7.42
CA LYS A 251 -25.62 -12.48 -7.86
C LYS A 251 -24.17 -12.95 -7.76
N PRO A 252 -23.38 -12.84 -8.84
CA PRO A 252 -21.99 -13.26 -8.82
C PRO A 252 -21.15 -12.43 -7.84
N TRP A 253 -20.16 -13.07 -7.24
CA TRP A 253 -19.16 -12.40 -6.42
C TRP A 253 -18.06 -11.79 -7.30
N SER A 254 -17.68 -10.55 -7.01
CA SER A 254 -16.50 -9.89 -7.56
C SER A 254 -15.87 -8.95 -6.51
N ALA A 255 -14.65 -8.46 -6.75
CA ALA A 255 -14.03 -7.47 -5.86
C ALA A 255 -14.77 -6.11 -5.84
N GLU A 256 -15.55 -5.79 -6.88
CA GLU A 256 -16.40 -4.59 -6.97
C GLU A 256 -17.78 -4.77 -6.32
N ASP A 257 -18.29 -6.01 -6.27
CA ASP A 257 -19.58 -6.37 -5.66
C ASP A 257 -19.46 -7.74 -4.97
N PRO A 258 -18.97 -7.81 -3.71
CA PRO A 258 -18.63 -9.06 -3.03
C PRO A 258 -19.88 -9.75 -2.42
N GLN A 259 -20.73 -10.33 -3.27
CA GLN A 259 -21.94 -11.03 -2.86
C GLN A 259 -21.62 -12.40 -2.27
N LEU A 260 -21.97 -12.61 -1.02
CA LEU A 260 -21.73 -13.85 -0.28
C LEU A 260 -23.03 -14.54 0.12
N TYR A 261 -22.97 -15.85 0.18
CA TYR A 261 -24.05 -16.75 0.55
C TYR A 261 -23.61 -17.68 1.66
N THR A 262 -24.57 -18.17 2.44
CA THR A 262 -24.35 -19.20 3.45
C THR A 262 -24.74 -20.56 2.88
N ALA A 263 -23.78 -21.48 2.80
CA ALA A 263 -23.99 -22.88 2.45
C ALA A 263 -24.11 -23.70 3.72
N ILE A 264 -25.25 -24.34 3.94
CA ILE A 264 -25.49 -25.29 5.04
C ILE A 264 -25.42 -26.70 4.46
N ILE A 265 -24.40 -27.46 4.84
CA ILE A 265 -24.11 -28.78 4.32
C ILE A 265 -24.50 -29.83 5.37
N THR A 266 -25.43 -30.69 5.05
CA THR A 266 -25.94 -31.74 5.96
C THR A 266 -25.64 -33.12 5.43
N LEU A 267 -24.91 -33.92 6.22
CA LEU A 267 -24.68 -35.35 5.97
C LEU A 267 -25.74 -36.17 6.69
N ARG A 268 -26.38 -37.07 5.95
CA ARG A 268 -27.39 -38.00 6.50
C ARG A 268 -27.06 -39.46 6.21
N GLN A 269 -27.44 -40.33 7.15
CA GLN A 269 -27.49 -41.79 6.94
C GLN A 269 -28.95 -42.24 7.08
N LYS A 270 -29.56 -42.68 5.97
CA LYS A 270 -31.00 -42.84 5.84
C LYS A 270 -31.68 -41.52 6.22
N ASP A 271 -32.54 -41.50 7.26
CA ASP A 271 -33.24 -40.29 7.72
C ASP A 271 -32.52 -39.56 8.86
N LYS A 272 -31.44 -40.17 9.42
CA LYS A 272 -30.71 -39.60 10.54
C LYS A 272 -29.70 -38.58 10.05
N VAL A 273 -29.72 -37.36 10.61
CA VAL A 273 -28.64 -36.36 10.44
C VAL A 273 -27.40 -36.87 11.21
N LEU A 274 -26.29 -36.97 10.51
CA LEU A 274 -24.99 -37.31 11.09
C LEU A 274 -24.19 -36.08 11.48
N HIS A 275 -24.11 -35.10 10.57
CA HIS A 275 -23.36 -33.86 10.80
C HIS A 275 -23.90 -32.72 9.92
N THR A 276 -23.87 -31.50 10.45
CA THR A 276 -24.17 -30.28 9.69
C THR A 276 -23.01 -29.31 9.88
N VAL A 277 -22.49 -28.76 8.77
CA VAL A 277 -21.47 -27.72 8.75
C VAL A 277 -22.00 -26.53 7.95
N THR A 278 -21.47 -25.35 8.25
CA THR A 278 -21.83 -24.10 7.58
C THR A 278 -20.58 -23.46 7.00
N ASP A 279 -20.64 -23.04 5.75
CA ASP A 279 -19.57 -22.31 5.07
C ASP A 279 -20.10 -21.06 4.38
N ARG A 280 -19.24 -20.05 4.15
CA ARG A 280 -19.58 -18.86 3.37
C ARG A 280 -18.96 -18.99 2.00
N ILE A 281 -19.76 -18.87 0.96
CA ILE A 281 -19.35 -19.02 -0.42
C ILE A 281 -19.74 -17.80 -1.26
N GLY A 282 -19.04 -17.62 -2.38
CA GLY A 282 -19.43 -16.66 -3.43
C GLY A 282 -19.47 -17.38 -4.78
N PHE A 283 -20.48 -17.10 -5.57
CA PHE A 283 -20.59 -17.65 -6.92
C PHE A 283 -19.72 -16.84 -7.89
N ARG A 284 -18.69 -17.44 -8.42
CA ARG A 284 -17.83 -16.81 -9.43
C ARG A 284 -17.13 -17.84 -10.31
N THR A 285 -16.71 -17.41 -11.50
CA THR A 285 -15.93 -18.22 -12.42
C THR A 285 -14.57 -17.56 -12.64
N VAL A 286 -13.49 -18.30 -12.46
CA VAL A 286 -12.11 -17.87 -12.76
C VAL A 286 -11.60 -18.70 -13.93
N GLU A 287 -11.10 -18.04 -14.98
CA GLU A 287 -10.58 -18.71 -16.16
C GLU A 287 -9.25 -18.07 -16.58
N VAL A 288 -8.26 -18.91 -16.87
CA VAL A 288 -7.05 -18.49 -17.57
C VAL A 288 -7.17 -19.00 -19.01
N LYS A 289 -7.30 -18.07 -19.96
CA LYS A 289 -7.33 -18.40 -21.40
C LYS A 289 -5.91 -18.22 -21.96
N PRO A 290 -5.20 -19.31 -22.27
CA PRO A 290 -3.81 -19.23 -22.72
C PRO A 290 -3.66 -18.29 -23.90
N LYS A 291 -2.61 -17.44 -23.88
CA LYS A 291 -2.32 -16.44 -24.92
C LYS A 291 -3.40 -15.38 -25.12
N ASP A 292 -4.25 -15.19 -24.14
CA ASP A 292 -5.31 -14.18 -24.16
C ASP A 292 -5.37 -13.41 -22.86
N GLY A 293 -5.76 -14.02 -21.72
CA GLY A 293 -5.86 -13.29 -20.47
C GLY A 293 -6.45 -14.09 -19.31
N VAL A 294 -6.59 -13.42 -18.18
CA VAL A 294 -7.31 -13.89 -16.98
C VAL A 294 -8.71 -13.30 -16.98
N TYR A 295 -9.70 -14.13 -16.75
CA TYR A 295 -11.12 -13.75 -16.77
C TYR A 295 -11.78 -14.06 -15.43
N ILE A 296 -12.54 -13.11 -14.92
CA ILE A 296 -13.45 -13.29 -13.79
C ILE A 296 -14.87 -13.03 -14.28
N ASN A 297 -15.76 -13.99 -14.07
CA ASN A 297 -17.16 -13.90 -14.52
C ASN A 297 -17.31 -13.49 -16.00
N GLY A 298 -16.43 -14.02 -16.86
CA GLY A 298 -16.42 -13.73 -18.29
C GLY A 298 -15.80 -12.38 -18.69
N VAL A 299 -15.37 -11.55 -17.73
CA VAL A 299 -14.73 -10.26 -17.99
C VAL A 299 -13.20 -10.40 -17.85
N LYS A 300 -12.46 -9.89 -18.84
CA LYS A 300 -11.00 -9.86 -18.83
C LYS A 300 -10.49 -8.88 -17.78
N MET A 301 -9.62 -9.36 -16.91
CA MET A 301 -9.14 -8.60 -15.75
C MET A 301 -7.75 -8.02 -15.93
N ARG A 302 -7.52 -6.88 -15.28
CA ARG A 302 -6.21 -6.35 -14.94
C ARG A 302 -6.14 -6.14 -13.43
N PHE A 303 -5.22 -6.85 -12.78
CA PHE A 303 -5.06 -6.77 -11.35
C PHE A 303 -4.20 -5.55 -10.98
N LYS A 304 -4.68 -4.80 -10.00
CA LYS A 304 -4.01 -3.68 -9.35
C LYS A 304 -3.71 -4.15 -7.95
N GLY A 305 -2.54 -4.74 -7.73
CA GLY A 305 -2.28 -5.52 -6.56
C GLY A 305 -1.06 -5.11 -5.76
N VAL A 306 -0.93 -5.72 -4.60
CA VAL A 306 0.20 -5.55 -3.69
C VAL A 306 0.53 -6.85 -2.98
N ASN A 307 1.79 -7.03 -2.60
CA ASN A 307 2.25 -8.09 -1.73
C ASN A 307 2.04 -7.69 -0.27
N ARG A 308 1.69 -8.64 0.61
CA ARG A 308 1.42 -8.34 2.02
C ARG A 308 2.01 -9.39 2.95
N HIS A 309 2.82 -8.94 3.89
CA HIS A 309 3.19 -9.71 5.08
C HIS A 309 2.16 -9.57 6.21
N SER A 310 1.90 -10.67 6.95
CA SER A 310 1.18 -10.59 8.23
C SER A 310 2.13 -10.05 9.28
N HIS A 311 1.99 -8.75 9.62
CA HIS A 311 2.93 -8.05 10.49
C HIS A 311 2.30 -6.87 11.22
N TRP A 312 2.72 -6.68 12.49
CA TRP A 312 2.44 -5.50 13.30
C TRP A 312 3.63 -5.18 14.20
N PRO A 313 4.02 -3.90 14.37
CA PRO A 313 5.27 -3.52 15.04
C PRO A 313 5.46 -4.03 16.46
N THR A 314 4.39 -4.15 17.23
CA THR A 314 4.42 -4.53 18.65
C THR A 314 4.02 -5.98 18.92
N THR A 315 3.54 -6.71 17.91
CA THR A 315 3.08 -8.10 18.07
C THR A 315 3.69 -9.06 17.04
N GLY A 316 4.55 -8.54 16.14
CA GLY A 316 5.18 -9.34 15.10
C GLY A 316 4.14 -9.96 14.14
N ARG A 317 4.12 -11.27 14.04
CA ARG A 317 3.18 -11.99 13.16
C ARG A 317 1.80 -12.26 13.77
N THR A 318 1.62 -12.00 15.06
CA THR A 318 0.30 -12.14 15.70
C THR A 318 -0.56 -10.94 15.38
N THR A 319 -1.57 -11.14 14.56
CA THR A 319 -2.49 -10.12 14.10
C THR A 319 -3.90 -10.33 14.67
N ASN A 320 -4.85 -9.50 14.27
CA ASN A 320 -6.26 -9.63 14.65
C ASN A 320 -7.19 -9.27 13.49
N LYS A 321 -8.48 -9.54 13.65
CA LYS A 321 -9.47 -9.30 12.59
C LYS A 321 -9.63 -7.81 12.25
N GLN A 322 -9.53 -6.91 13.25
CA GLN A 322 -9.65 -5.48 13.01
C GLN A 322 -8.50 -4.94 12.17
N LEU A 323 -7.28 -5.42 12.41
CA LEU A 323 -6.12 -5.08 11.58
C LEU A 323 -6.32 -5.55 10.13
N SER A 324 -6.84 -6.77 9.93
CA SER A 324 -7.16 -7.26 8.59
C SER A 324 -8.20 -6.39 7.87
N ILE A 325 -9.23 -5.93 8.59
CA ILE A 325 -10.23 -5.01 8.05
C ILE A 325 -9.57 -3.68 7.64
N ASN A 326 -8.70 -3.15 8.47
CA ASN A 326 -8.00 -1.89 8.20
C ASN A 326 -7.07 -2.02 6.98
N ASP A 327 -6.30 -3.11 6.89
CA ASP A 327 -5.39 -3.37 5.77
C ASP A 327 -6.16 -3.45 4.43
N VAL A 328 -7.22 -4.25 4.37
CA VAL A 328 -8.03 -4.38 3.14
C VAL A 328 -8.71 -3.06 2.78
N LYS A 329 -9.20 -2.29 3.76
CA LYS A 329 -9.76 -0.95 3.51
C LYS A 329 -8.72 0.01 2.94
N LEU A 330 -7.49 0.02 3.46
CA LEU A 330 -6.40 0.85 2.94
C LEU A 330 -6.00 0.45 1.51
N MET A 331 -5.93 -0.85 1.22
CA MET A 331 -5.71 -1.33 -0.15
C MET A 331 -6.82 -0.86 -1.10
N LYS A 332 -8.09 -0.95 -0.69
CA LYS A 332 -9.21 -0.44 -1.47
C LYS A 332 -9.20 1.09 -1.60
N GLU A 333 -8.74 1.82 -0.59
CA GLU A 333 -8.57 3.28 -0.67
C GLU A 333 -7.51 3.68 -1.71
N MET A 334 -6.51 2.83 -1.94
CA MET A 334 -5.55 2.95 -3.06
C MET A 334 -6.11 2.45 -4.40
N ASN A 335 -7.40 2.13 -4.49
CA ASN A 335 -8.04 1.56 -5.67
C ASN A 335 -7.47 0.19 -6.10
N MET A 336 -6.86 -0.54 -5.18
CA MET A 336 -6.38 -1.92 -5.40
C MET A 336 -7.54 -2.90 -5.42
N ASN A 337 -7.38 -3.98 -6.20
CA ASN A 337 -8.35 -5.07 -6.29
C ASN A 337 -7.75 -6.45 -6.01
N ALA A 338 -6.42 -6.56 -5.82
CA ALA A 338 -5.74 -7.83 -5.60
C ALA A 338 -4.66 -7.74 -4.51
N VAL A 339 -4.39 -8.86 -3.84
CA VAL A 339 -3.31 -9.01 -2.87
C VAL A 339 -2.68 -10.40 -2.99
N ARG A 340 -1.34 -10.46 -2.93
CA ARG A 340 -0.60 -11.70 -2.81
C ARG A 340 -0.13 -11.88 -1.37
N MET A 341 -0.30 -13.10 -0.87
CA MET A 341 0.11 -13.47 0.47
C MET A 341 1.58 -13.90 0.46
N SER A 342 2.45 -12.95 0.49
CA SER A 342 3.90 -13.13 0.50
C SER A 342 4.42 -13.41 1.92
N HIS A 343 5.11 -14.51 2.18
CA HIS A 343 5.28 -15.69 1.28
C HIS A 343 4.78 -16.93 2.04
N TYR A 344 3.54 -16.92 2.51
CA TYR A 344 2.94 -17.96 3.36
C TYR A 344 1.43 -17.77 3.50
N PRO A 345 0.66 -18.84 3.80
CA PRO A 345 -0.78 -18.74 4.02
C PRO A 345 -1.11 -17.75 5.14
N PRO A 346 -2.03 -16.80 4.91
CA PRO A 346 -2.36 -15.74 5.87
C PRO A 346 -3.21 -16.26 7.03
N ASP A 347 -3.53 -15.36 7.97
CA ASP A 347 -4.55 -15.62 8.97
C ASP A 347 -5.92 -15.85 8.33
N LYS A 348 -6.70 -16.78 8.89
CA LYS A 348 -8.04 -17.12 8.40
C LYS A 348 -8.94 -15.88 8.29
N HIS A 349 -8.90 -15.00 9.30
CA HIS A 349 -9.71 -13.77 9.32
C HIS A 349 -9.34 -12.80 8.18
N PHE A 350 -8.11 -12.81 7.67
CA PHE A 350 -7.72 -11.98 6.54
C PHE A 350 -8.45 -12.41 5.25
N LEU A 351 -8.49 -13.72 4.97
CA LEU A 351 -9.25 -14.26 3.84
C LEU A 351 -10.75 -13.99 3.97
N GLU A 352 -11.31 -14.13 5.18
CA GLU A 352 -12.72 -13.80 5.45
C GLU A 352 -13.05 -12.33 5.19
N VAL A 353 -12.10 -11.44 5.47
CA VAL A 353 -12.21 -10.00 5.17
C VAL A 353 -12.10 -9.75 3.66
N CYS A 354 -11.17 -10.41 2.96
CA CYS A 354 -11.06 -10.33 1.50
C CYS A 354 -12.34 -10.82 0.81
N ASP A 355 -12.94 -11.92 1.30
CA ASP A 355 -14.24 -12.40 0.81
C ASP A 355 -15.35 -11.36 0.98
N SER A 356 -15.37 -10.68 2.13
CA SER A 356 -16.46 -9.77 2.53
C SER A 356 -16.34 -8.37 1.94
N LEU A 357 -15.12 -7.84 1.83
CA LEU A 357 -14.87 -6.49 1.32
C LEU A 357 -14.53 -6.47 -0.18
N GLY A 358 -14.31 -7.64 -0.78
CA GLY A 358 -13.98 -7.77 -2.20
C GLY A 358 -12.52 -7.45 -2.51
N MET A 359 -11.64 -8.47 -2.37
CA MET A 359 -10.24 -8.42 -2.75
C MET A 359 -9.85 -9.76 -3.37
N TYR A 360 -9.26 -9.77 -4.57
CA TYR A 360 -8.73 -10.99 -5.17
C TYR A 360 -7.44 -11.40 -4.46
N VAL A 361 -7.27 -12.69 -4.22
CA VAL A 361 -6.15 -13.23 -3.43
C VAL A 361 -5.35 -14.23 -4.26
N ILE A 362 -4.02 -14.11 -4.19
CA ILE A 362 -3.08 -15.18 -4.51
C ILE A 362 -2.62 -15.77 -3.18
N ASP A 363 -3.06 -16.99 -2.85
CA ASP A 363 -2.67 -17.68 -1.62
C ASP A 363 -1.45 -18.56 -1.89
N GLU A 364 -0.46 -18.53 -0.99
CA GLU A 364 0.88 -19.05 -1.28
C GLU A 364 1.34 -20.11 -0.28
N LEU A 365 1.78 -21.26 -0.81
CA LEU A 365 2.58 -22.24 -0.05
C LEU A 365 3.95 -21.62 0.25
N CYS A 366 4.35 -21.62 1.51
CA CYS A 366 5.62 -21.02 1.88
C CYS A 366 6.80 -21.76 1.25
N ALA A 367 7.71 -21.03 0.63
CA ALA A 367 9.09 -21.41 0.32
C ALA A 367 9.75 -20.15 -0.29
N TRP A 368 10.50 -19.38 0.51
CA TRP A 368 10.97 -18.05 0.09
C TRP A 368 11.87 -18.09 -1.15
N GLN A 369 12.84 -19.01 -1.21
CA GLN A 369 13.69 -19.26 -2.38
C GLN A 369 14.13 -20.74 -2.37
N TYR A 370 14.94 -21.12 -3.37
CA TYR A 370 15.56 -22.44 -3.40
C TYR A 370 16.52 -22.65 -2.20
N PRO A 371 16.54 -23.85 -1.56
CA PRO A 371 15.78 -25.04 -1.88
C PRO A 371 14.33 -25.02 -1.32
N PRO A 372 13.37 -25.72 -2.01
CA PRO A 372 11.98 -25.82 -1.58
C PRO A 372 11.82 -26.84 -0.44
N TYR A 373 10.59 -26.99 0.09
CA TYR A 373 10.24 -28.12 0.95
C TYR A 373 10.58 -29.46 0.30
N ASP A 374 10.98 -30.44 1.11
CA ASP A 374 10.96 -31.83 0.66
C ASP A 374 9.51 -32.26 0.32
N THR A 375 9.38 -33.22 -0.65
CA THR A 375 8.05 -33.62 -1.16
C THR A 375 7.17 -34.24 -0.07
N LYS A 376 7.74 -34.91 0.95
CA LYS A 376 6.96 -35.56 2.01
C LYS A 376 6.29 -34.53 2.93
N VAL A 377 7.03 -33.56 3.43
CA VAL A 377 6.47 -32.51 4.29
C VAL A 377 5.61 -31.55 3.45
N GLY A 378 6.04 -31.19 2.25
CA GLY A 378 5.30 -30.32 1.35
C GLY A 378 3.91 -30.88 1.00
N THR A 379 3.79 -32.20 0.79
CA THR A 379 2.49 -32.86 0.56
C THR A 379 1.51 -32.65 1.73
N ILE A 380 2.00 -32.71 2.96
CA ILE A 380 1.17 -32.46 4.15
C ILE A 380 0.72 -31.00 4.17
N LEU A 381 1.65 -30.06 3.98
CA LEU A 381 1.41 -28.62 4.09
C LEU A 381 0.49 -28.10 2.99
N VAL A 382 0.65 -28.56 1.74
CA VAL A 382 -0.31 -28.28 0.65
C VAL A 382 -1.71 -28.74 1.03
N GLY A 383 -1.85 -29.97 1.55
CA GLY A 383 -3.14 -30.50 1.98
C GLY A 383 -3.77 -29.70 3.11
N GLU A 384 -2.98 -29.22 4.08
CA GLU A 384 -3.46 -28.41 5.21
C GLU A 384 -3.90 -27.02 4.73
N MET A 385 -3.14 -26.34 3.87
CA MET A 385 -3.48 -25.06 3.27
C MET A 385 -4.79 -25.18 2.47
N LEU A 386 -4.83 -26.10 1.52
CA LEU A 386 -5.98 -26.22 0.63
C LEU A 386 -7.27 -26.60 1.38
N LYS A 387 -7.25 -27.58 2.28
CA LYS A 387 -8.42 -27.97 3.07
C LYS A 387 -8.99 -26.81 3.91
N ARG A 388 -8.16 -25.85 4.32
CA ARG A 388 -8.59 -24.65 5.03
C ARG A 388 -9.24 -23.62 4.10
N ASP A 389 -8.68 -23.43 2.89
CA ASP A 389 -8.91 -22.21 2.10
C ASP A 389 -9.67 -22.44 0.77
N LEU A 390 -9.93 -23.70 0.36
CA LEU A 390 -10.57 -24.07 -0.92
C LEU A 390 -11.81 -23.27 -1.28
N ASN A 391 -12.69 -23.00 -0.30
CA ASN A 391 -14.02 -22.45 -0.53
C ASN A 391 -14.04 -20.92 -0.52
N ARG A 392 -12.89 -20.26 -0.36
CA ARG A 392 -12.78 -18.80 -0.36
C ARG A 392 -13.00 -18.22 -1.75
N PRO A 393 -14.03 -17.41 -1.99
CA PRO A 393 -14.29 -16.82 -3.30
C PRO A 393 -13.22 -15.77 -3.68
N SER A 394 -12.56 -15.16 -2.70
CA SER A 394 -11.47 -14.20 -2.95
C SER A 394 -10.24 -14.85 -3.60
N ILE A 395 -9.92 -16.10 -3.28
CA ILE A 395 -8.74 -16.78 -3.85
C ILE A 395 -8.99 -17.09 -5.33
N ILE A 396 -8.16 -16.53 -6.20
CA ILE A 396 -8.22 -16.71 -7.65
C ILE A 396 -7.05 -17.52 -8.21
N PHE A 397 -5.92 -17.54 -7.50
CA PHE A 397 -4.74 -18.32 -7.81
C PHE A 397 -4.17 -18.97 -6.57
N TRP A 398 -3.49 -20.08 -6.75
CA TRP A 398 -2.56 -20.67 -5.80
C TRP A 398 -1.14 -20.33 -6.23
N ALA A 399 -0.21 -20.22 -5.29
CA ALA A 399 1.22 -20.15 -5.58
C ALA A 399 1.97 -21.27 -4.86
N ASN A 400 2.93 -21.87 -5.53
CA ASN A 400 3.81 -22.93 -5.01
C ASN A 400 5.21 -22.35 -4.82
N GLY A 401 5.44 -21.73 -3.65
CA GLY A 401 6.72 -21.12 -3.31
C GLY A 401 6.97 -19.76 -4.00
N ASN A 402 8.18 -19.24 -3.82
CA ASN A 402 8.65 -17.97 -4.35
C ASN A 402 10.08 -18.12 -4.90
N GLU A 403 10.42 -17.37 -5.95
CA GLU A 403 11.77 -17.14 -6.48
C GLU A 403 12.70 -18.37 -6.53
N GLY A 404 12.19 -19.50 -7.04
CA GLY A 404 12.91 -20.76 -7.17
C GLY A 404 12.62 -21.77 -6.05
N GLY A 405 11.89 -21.39 -5.00
CA GLY A 405 11.41 -22.29 -3.94
C GLY A 405 10.30 -23.24 -4.39
N PHE A 406 10.30 -23.67 -5.66
CA PHE A 406 9.23 -24.47 -6.27
C PHE A 406 9.54 -25.96 -6.18
N ASN A 407 8.74 -26.72 -5.45
CA ASN A 407 8.75 -28.17 -5.58
C ASN A 407 7.67 -28.62 -6.57
N PHE A 408 8.06 -28.91 -7.80
CA PHE A 408 7.16 -29.29 -8.89
C PHE A 408 6.38 -30.59 -8.64
N ASP A 409 6.87 -31.48 -7.77
CA ASP A 409 6.14 -32.69 -7.36
C ASP A 409 4.86 -32.37 -6.58
N LEU A 410 4.74 -31.15 -6.05
CA LEU A 410 3.56 -30.70 -5.31
C LEU A 410 2.47 -30.11 -6.22
N ASP A 411 2.80 -29.67 -7.43
CA ASP A 411 1.83 -29.07 -8.37
C ASP A 411 0.60 -29.93 -8.63
N PRO A 412 0.72 -31.26 -8.85
CA PRO A 412 -0.43 -32.13 -9.09
C PRO A 412 -1.41 -32.22 -7.92
N LEU A 413 -0.98 -31.86 -6.71
CA LEU A 413 -1.83 -31.92 -5.52
C LEU A 413 -2.91 -30.81 -5.53
N PHE A 414 -2.57 -29.63 -6.05
CA PHE A 414 -3.52 -28.51 -6.08
C PHE A 414 -4.82 -28.87 -6.81
N PRO A 415 -4.81 -29.31 -8.08
CA PRO A 415 -6.03 -29.70 -8.78
C PRO A 415 -6.67 -31.02 -8.27
N GLN A 416 -5.98 -31.84 -7.43
CA GLN A 416 -6.60 -32.97 -6.74
C GLN A 416 -7.52 -32.54 -5.61
N TYR A 417 -7.15 -31.47 -4.88
CA TYR A 417 -7.96 -30.88 -3.81
C TYR A 417 -8.98 -29.87 -4.34
N ASP A 418 -8.58 -29.01 -5.29
CA ASP A 418 -9.37 -27.89 -5.78
C ASP A 418 -10.27 -28.27 -6.97
N PRO A 419 -11.59 -28.41 -6.78
CA PRO A 419 -12.52 -28.75 -7.87
C PRO A 419 -12.65 -27.62 -8.90
N GLN A 420 -12.28 -26.38 -8.55
CA GLN A 420 -12.26 -25.23 -9.44
C GLN A 420 -11.06 -25.25 -10.37
N LYS A 421 -10.02 -26.03 -10.05
CA LYS A 421 -8.76 -26.17 -10.80
C LYS A 421 -8.13 -24.81 -11.09
N ARG A 422 -8.10 -23.93 -10.07
CA ARG A 422 -7.43 -22.64 -10.18
C ARG A 422 -5.97 -22.84 -10.56
N ALA A 423 -5.43 -21.92 -11.34
CA ALA A 423 -4.05 -22.01 -11.78
C ALA A 423 -3.07 -21.93 -10.60
N VAL A 424 -1.98 -22.71 -10.70
CA VAL A 424 -0.85 -22.69 -9.77
C VAL A 424 0.24 -21.84 -10.36
N LEU A 425 0.62 -20.77 -9.67
CA LEU A 425 1.69 -19.87 -10.07
C LEU A 425 3.00 -20.32 -9.42
N HIS A 426 4.08 -20.03 -10.11
CA HIS A 426 5.45 -20.05 -9.59
C HIS A 426 5.98 -18.62 -9.65
N PRO A 427 5.73 -17.79 -8.61
CA PRO A 427 6.13 -16.39 -8.59
C PRO A 427 7.60 -16.20 -8.96
N TRP A 428 7.85 -15.38 -10.02
CA TRP A 428 9.09 -15.18 -10.75
C TRP A 428 9.18 -15.94 -12.09
N ALA A 429 8.43 -17.02 -12.29
CA ALA A 429 8.55 -17.89 -13.46
C ALA A 429 7.29 -17.87 -14.34
N LEU A 430 7.37 -18.52 -15.51
CA LEU A 430 6.23 -18.83 -16.36
C LEU A 430 5.57 -20.11 -15.85
N SER A 431 4.36 -20.00 -15.36
CA SER A 431 3.56 -21.12 -14.86
C SER A 431 2.07 -20.85 -15.03
N GLY A 432 1.24 -21.87 -15.11
CA GLY A 432 -0.19 -21.69 -15.28
C GLY A 432 -0.60 -20.83 -16.50
N ASN A 433 0.24 -20.75 -17.54
CA ASN A 433 0.16 -19.86 -18.71
C ASN A 433 0.31 -18.36 -18.39
N ILE A 434 0.87 -18.00 -17.25
CA ILE A 434 1.11 -16.62 -16.82
C ILE A 434 2.60 -16.44 -16.52
N ASN A 435 3.21 -15.42 -17.12
CA ASN A 435 4.56 -15.00 -16.80
C ASN A 435 4.50 -14.02 -15.61
N THR A 436 5.09 -14.43 -14.49
CA THR A 436 5.05 -13.71 -13.21
C THR A 436 6.39 -13.07 -12.83
N VAL A 437 7.26 -12.80 -13.81
CA VAL A 437 8.61 -12.25 -13.59
C VAL A 437 8.64 -11.09 -12.59
N HIS A 438 9.64 -11.11 -11.69
CA HIS A 438 9.83 -10.06 -10.69
C HIS A 438 10.72 -8.94 -11.22
N TYR A 439 10.47 -7.71 -10.74
CA TYR A 439 11.32 -6.51 -10.87
C TYR A 439 11.80 -6.21 -12.28
N ILE A 440 10.93 -6.42 -13.27
CA ILE A 440 11.26 -6.15 -14.66
C ILE A 440 11.54 -4.65 -14.86
N LYS A 441 12.65 -4.34 -15.50
CA LYS A 441 13.00 -2.98 -15.89
C LYS A 441 12.23 -2.54 -17.12
N TYR A 442 11.71 -1.32 -17.13
CA TYR A 442 10.93 -0.78 -18.23
C TYR A 442 11.70 -0.85 -19.55
N ASN A 443 12.92 -0.32 -19.56
CA ASN A 443 13.70 -0.16 -20.79
C ASN A 443 14.32 -1.49 -21.32
N SER A 444 14.58 -2.48 -20.48
CA SER A 444 15.25 -3.72 -20.86
C SER A 444 14.37 -4.97 -20.85
N GLY A 445 13.29 -4.95 -20.06
CA GLY A 445 12.39 -6.10 -19.93
C GLY A 445 11.16 -6.05 -20.82
N ILE A 446 10.82 -4.88 -21.30
CA ILE A 446 9.59 -4.61 -22.04
C ILE A 446 9.45 -5.41 -23.33
N GLY A 447 10.57 -5.74 -23.98
CA GLY A 447 10.58 -6.55 -25.19
C GLY A 447 9.92 -7.92 -25.01
N ASN A 448 10.09 -8.53 -23.85
CA ASN A 448 9.44 -9.81 -23.53
C ASN A 448 7.92 -9.66 -23.42
N MET A 449 7.43 -8.51 -22.95
CA MET A 449 5.99 -8.22 -22.86
C MET A 449 5.38 -7.94 -24.22
N PHE A 450 6.03 -7.13 -25.08
CA PHE A 450 5.49 -6.74 -26.38
C PHE A 450 5.64 -7.78 -27.46
N HIS A 451 6.72 -8.57 -27.41
CA HIS A 451 7.01 -9.58 -28.39
C HIS A 451 6.69 -11.01 -27.92
N GLY A 452 6.43 -11.21 -26.64
CA GLY A 452 5.96 -12.46 -26.07
C GLY A 452 4.51 -12.75 -26.44
N ARG A 453 4.09 -14.00 -26.19
CA ARG A 453 2.71 -14.46 -26.41
C ARG A 453 2.09 -15.05 -25.14
N ASP A 454 2.71 -14.84 -24.01
CA ASP A 454 2.23 -15.29 -22.72
C ASP A 454 1.44 -14.20 -22.02
N ILE A 455 0.47 -14.58 -21.20
CA ILE A 455 -0.17 -13.66 -20.26
C ILE A 455 0.91 -13.15 -19.33
N PHE A 456 0.90 -11.88 -19.04
CA PHE A 456 1.93 -11.21 -18.25
C PHE A 456 1.33 -10.56 -17.01
N MET A 457 1.84 -10.93 -15.83
CA MET A 457 1.41 -10.41 -14.53
C MET A 457 2.57 -10.50 -13.54
N PRO A 458 3.48 -9.50 -13.48
CA PRO A 458 4.52 -9.48 -12.45
C PRO A 458 3.90 -9.60 -11.05
N THR A 459 4.32 -10.61 -10.30
CA THR A 459 3.85 -10.81 -8.93
C THR A 459 4.63 -10.01 -7.90
N GLU A 460 5.78 -9.43 -8.32
CA GLU A 460 6.52 -8.39 -7.58
C GLU A 460 7.13 -7.40 -8.58
N ILE A 461 6.87 -6.11 -8.37
CA ILE A 461 7.41 -5.04 -9.22
C ILE A 461 7.55 -3.72 -8.44
N LEU A 462 8.41 -2.83 -8.93
CA LEU A 462 8.66 -1.51 -8.35
C LEU A 462 8.98 -1.60 -6.86
N HIS A 463 9.95 -2.44 -6.52
CA HIS A 463 10.41 -2.68 -5.14
C HIS A 463 10.65 -1.36 -4.40
N GLY A 464 9.85 -1.13 -3.37
CA GLY A 464 9.98 0.07 -2.55
C GLY A 464 11.24 0.05 -1.69
N LEU A 465 11.67 1.22 -1.32
CA LEU A 465 12.53 1.52 -0.19
C LEU A 465 12.39 3.02 0.08
N TYR A 466 11.97 3.39 1.26
CA TYR A 466 11.70 4.78 1.61
C TYR A 466 10.74 5.43 0.59
N ASP A 467 11.11 6.53 0.00
CA ASP A 467 10.30 7.21 -1.03
C ASP A 467 10.46 6.67 -2.46
N GLY A 468 11.39 5.76 -2.67
CA GLY A 468 11.67 5.20 -3.99
C GLY A 468 10.86 3.94 -4.27
N GLY A 469 10.62 3.66 -5.54
CA GLY A 469 9.78 2.53 -5.96
C GLY A 469 8.28 2.80 -5.83
N HIS A 470 7.45 1.77 -5.79
CA HIS A 470 5.98 1.79 -5.72
C HIS A 470 5.34 2.80 -6.70
N GLY A 471 4.97 4.02 -6.23
CA GLY A 471 4.40 5.09 -7.05
C GLY A 471 5.38 5.69 -8.05
N ALA A 472 6.70 5.64 -7.79
CA ALA A 472 7.71 6.14 -8.70
C ALA A 472 7.86 5.22 -9.93
N GLY A 473 7.63 5.75 -11.13
CA GLY A 473 7.59 4.99 -12.38
C GLY A 473 6.29 4.23 -12.64
N LEU A 474 5.37 4.14 -11.67
CA LEU A 474 4.13 3.37 -11.81
C LEU A 474 3.26 3.86 -12.98
N ASP A 475 3.25 5.16 -13.23
CA ASP A 475 2.47 5.76 -14.32
C ASP A 475 2.90 5.21 -15.69
N ASP A 476 4.19 5.23 -15.98
CA ASP A 476 4.75 4.68 -17.21
C ASP A 476 4.47 3.17 -17.34
N TYR A 477 4.65 2.40 -16.24
CA TYR A 477 4.36 0.96 -16.24
C TYR A 477 2.88 0.66 -16.43
N TRP A 478 1.98 1.45 -15.80
CA TRP A 478 0.55 1.23 -15.90
C TRP A 478 0.01 1.54 -17.29
N ASP A 479 0.48 2.61 -17.94
CA ASP A 479 0.14 2.92 -19.33
C ASP A 479 0.58 1.79 -20.27
N LEU A 480 1.75 1.23 -20.04
CA LEU A 480 2.22 0.08 -20.75
C LEU A 480 1.31 -1.15 -20.54
N MET A 481 0.94 -1.44 -19.28
CA MET A 481 0.04 -2.54 -18.95
C MET A 481 -1.33 -2.38 -19.61
N LEU A 482 -1.85 -1.16 -19.67
CA LEU A 482 -3.12 -0.87 -20.36
C LEU A 482 -3.03 -1.07 -21.87
N SER A 483 -1.90 -0.76 -22.49
CA SER A 483 -1.68 -0.89 -23.94
C SER A 483 -1.47 -2.33 -24.40
N ASN A 484 -1.03 -3.23 -23.50
CA ASN A 484 -0.75 -4.62 -23.85
C ASN A 484 -1.99 -5.51 -23.62
N PRO A 485 -2.54 -6.15 -24.67
CA PRO A 485 -3.72 -7.02 -24.53
C PRO A 485 -3.46 -8.29 -23.71
N LEU A 486 -2.20 -8.72 -23.54
CA LEU A 486 -1.83 -9.88 -22.75
C LEU A 486 -1.56 -9.53 -21.27
N SER A 487 -1.55 -8.26 -20.91
CA SER A 487 -1.37 -7.83 -19.53
C SER A 487 -2.54 -8.23 -18.64
N ALA A 488 -2.27 -8.94 -17.56
CA ALA A 488 -3.22 -9.20 -16.49
C ALA A 488 -2.97 -8.28 -15.26
N GLY A 489 -2.19 -7.20 -15.43
CA GLY A 489 -1.88 -6.25 -14.35
C GLY A 489 -0.57 -6.56 -13.63
N MET A 490 -0.43 -6.08 -12.39
CA MET A 490 0.81 -6.21 -11.62
C MET A 490 0.55 -6.16 -10.11
N LEU A 491 1.53 -6.62 -9.30
CA LEU A 491 1.51 -6.51 -7.86
C LEU A 491 2.79 -5.81 -7.37
N LEU A 492 2.63 -4.74 -6.59
CA LEU A 492 3.73 -3.95 -6.04
C LEU A 492 4.39 -4.67 -4.86
N TRP A 493 5.68 -4.49 -4.66
CA TRP A 493 6.39 -4.91 -3.47
C TRP A 493 6.75 -3.70 -2.61
N ASP A 494 6.28 -3.59 -1.35
CA ASP A 494 5.16 -4.31 -0.76
C ASP A 494 4.21 -3.37 -0.01
N PHE A 495 3.32 -3.89 0.83
CA PHE A 495 2.24 -3.09 1.42
C PHE A 495 2.70 -2.24 2.60
N THR A 496 3.48 -2.80 3.54
CA THR A 496 3.82 -2.10 4.79
C THR A 496 5.25 -2.34 5.21
N ASP A 497 5.90 -1.29 5.71
CA ASP A 497 7.17 -1.42 6.39
C ASP A 497 7.10 -2.44 7.53
N GLN A 498 8.12 -3.29 7.66
CA GLN A 498 8.16 -4.38 8.61
C GLN A 498 9.07 -4.08 9.81
N ALA A 499 8.91 -2.90 10.41
CA ALA A 499 9.61 -2.54 11.63
C ALA A 499 9.07 -3.33 12.83
N VAL A 500 9.96 -3.80 13.71
CA VAL A 500 9.62 -4.30 15.03
C VAL A 500 10.03 -3.30 16.09
N VAL A 501 9.20 -3.14 17.13
CA VAL A 501 9.57 -2.34 18.30
C VAL A 501 10.51 -3.16 19.18
N ARG A 502 11.77 -2.77 19.23
CA ARG A 502 12.82 -3.44 20.00
C ARG A 502 12.88 -2.89 21.42
N GLU A 503 12.12 -3.49 22.34
CA GLU A 503 12.19 -3.11 23.76
C GLU A 503 13.59 -3.29 24.35
N ASP A 504 14.32 -4.31 23.88
CA ASP A 504 15.71 -4.55 24.25
C ASP A 504 16.69 -3.49 23.71
N LYS A 505 16.25 -2.61 22.83
CA LYS A 505 16.94 -1.43 22.30
C LYS A 505 16.17 -0.13 22.58
N ASN A 506 15.55 -0.01 23.76
CA ASN A 506 14.81 1.18 24.22
C ASN A 506 13.68 1.64 23.27
N GLY A 507 12.94 0.71 22.67
CA GLY A 507 11.83 1.02 21.79
C GLY A 507 12.22 1.43 20.38
N PHE A 508 13.46 1.14 19.97
CA PHE A 508 13.91 1.39 18.60
C PHE A 508 13.06 0.64 17.58
N TYR A 509 12.65 1.32 16.51
CA TYR A 509 11.98 0.72 15.36
C TYR A 509 13.02 0.06 14.46
N ASP A 510 13.12 -1.26 14.52
CA ASP A 510 14.12 -2.05 13.82
C ASP A 510 13.52 -2.66 12.55
N THR A 511 13.96 -2.18 11.39
CA THR A 511 13.60 -2.70 10.06
C THR A 511 14.65 -3.68 9.52
N ASP A 512 15.60 -4.08 10.35
CA ASP A 512 16.84 -4.74 9.90
C ASP A 512 17.53 -3.93 8.78
N LYS A 513 17.82 -2.67 9.07
CA LYS A 513 18.44 -1.70 8.14
C LYS A 513 17.45 -1.34 7.00
N ASP A 514 17.85 -1.65 5.76
CA ASP A 514 17.09 -1.39 4.55
C ASP A 514 16.30 -2.62 4.05
N HIS A 515 16.17 -3.69 4.85
CA HIS A 515 15.45 -4.89 4.44
C HIS A 515 13.93 -4.73 4.57
N GLY A 516 13.44 -4.26 5.69
CA GLY A 516 12.02 -4.16 5.95
C GLY A 516 11.41 -2.75 5.87
N ALA A 517 12.11 -1.78 5.25
CA ALA A 517 11.63 -0.41 5.03
C ALA A 517 11.15 -0.22 3.57
N ASP A 518 10.38 -1.17 3.07
CA ASP A 518 9.99 -1.31 1.66
C ASP A 518 8.46 -1.23 1.42
N GLY A 519 7.71 -0.76 2.42
CA GLY A 519 6.26 -0.60 2.35
C GLY A 519 5.77 0.64 1.59
N ILE A 520 4.53 0.57 1.09
CA ILE A 520 3.76 1.73 0.59
C ILE A 520 3.26 2.58 1.75
N VAL A 521 3.05 1.96 2.89
CA VAL A 521 2.65 2.60 4.14
C VAL A 521 3.62 2.21 5.24
N GLY A 522 3.80 3.10 6.21
CA GLY A 522 4.60 2.85 7.39
C GLY A 522 4.07 1.69 8.24
N PRO A 523 4.82 1.26 9.28
CA PRO A 523 4.52 0.03 10.03
C PRO A 523 3.21 0.10 10.81
N TYR A 524 2.76 1.29 11.23
CA TYR A 524 1.44 1.51 11.83
C TYR A 524 0.37 1.95 10.81
N ARG A 525 0.64 1.78 9.49
CA ARG A 525 -0.24 2.15 8.38
C ARG A 525 -0.30 3.65 8.11
N GLU A 526 0.75 4.37 8.44
CA GLU A 526 0.93 5.77 8.05
C GLU A 526 0.98 5.87 6.51
N LYS A 527 0.18 6.77 5.96
CA LYS A 527 0.11 6.96 4.50
C LYS A 527 1.29 7.79 4.02
N GLU A 528 2.07 7.23 3.11
CA GLU A 528 3.23 7.87 2.50
C GLU A 528 2.90 8.45 1.12
N GLY A 529 3.86 9.13 0.49
CA GLY A 529 3.65 9.78 -0.81
C GLY A 529 3.21 8.82 -1.91
N SER A 530 3.77 7.62 -1.96
CA SER A 530 3.37 6.58 -2.94
C SER A 530 1.93 6.12 -2.79
N PHE A 531 1.36 6.15 -1.58
CA PHE A 531 -0.05 5.80 -1.34
C PHE A 531 -1.00 6.62 -2.22
N PHE A 532 -0.81 7.92 -2.25
CA PHE A 532 -1.68 8.85 -3.01
C PHE A 532 -1.42 8.79 -4.50
N THR A 533 -0.18 8.58 -4.90
CA THR A 533 0.20 8.37 -6.31
C THR A 533 -0.48 7.12 -6.88
N ILE A 534 -0.43 6.01 -6.15
CA ILE A 534 -1.09 4.75 -6.52
C ILE A 534 -2.61 4.95 -6.59
N LYS A 535 -3.19 5.63 -5.60
CA LYS A 535 -4.63 5.95 -5.54
C LYS A 535 -5.11 6.65 -6.79
N GLU A 536 -4.36 7.63 -7.29
CA GLU A 536 -4.69 8.36 -8.52
C GLU A 536 -4.54 7.49 -9.77
N ILE A 537 -3.36 6.89 -9.97
CA ILE A 537 -3.03 6.10 -11.17
C ILE A 537 -3.99 4.93 -11.34
N TRP A 538 -4.36 4.27 -10.23
CA TRP A 538 -5.24 3.11 -10.23
C TRP A 538 -6.72 3.44 -10.03
N SER A 539 -7.08 4.73 -10.03
CA SER A 539 -8.49 5.13 -9.99
C SER A 539 -9.29 4.42 -11.09
N PRO A 540 -10.43 3.78 -10.76
CA PRO A 540 -11.27 3.13 -11.75
C PRO A 540 -12.07 4.11 -12.61
N ILE A 541 -12.18 5.37 -12.20
CA ILE A 541 -12.61 6.49 -13.07
C ILE A 541 -11.37 7.31 -13.33
N HIS A 542 -11.00 7.50 -14.58
CA HIS A 542 -9.79 8.21 -14.98
C HIS A 542 -10.14 9.46 -15.79
N LEU A 543 -9.54 10.59 -15.40
CA LEU A 543 -9.60 11.87 -16.10
C LEU A 543 -8.24 12.08 -16.76
N PRO A 544 -8.14 12.04 -18.10
CA PRO A 544 -6.86 12.17 -18.81
C PRO A 544 -6.32 13.60 -18.88
N GLU A 545 -7.17 14.62 -18.72
CA GLU A 545 -6.73 16.02 -18.75
C GLU A 545 -5.88 16.36 -17.54
N HIS A 546 -4.72 16.97 -17.78
CA HIS A 546 -3.80 17.43 -16.75
C HIS A 546 -3.92 18.94 -16.46
N TYR A 547 -4.47 19.71 -17.38
CA TYR A 547 -4.65 21.16 -17.26
C TYR A 547 -5.86 21.64 -18.09
N LEU A 548 -6.40 22.77 -17.72
CA LEU A 548 -7.49 23.41 -18.47
C LEU A 548 -6.91 24.26 -19.59
N THR A 549 -7.26 23.97 -20.83
CA THR A 549 -6.89 24.82 -21.96
C THR A 549 -7.72 26.13 -21.97
N PRO A 550 -7.24 27.21 -22.60
CA PRO A 550 -8.03 28.45 -22.71
C PRO A 550 -9.41 28.28 -23.38
N GLY A 551 -9.56 27.26 -24.22
CA GLY A 551 -10.82 26.91 -24.89
C GLY A 551 -11.64 25.82 -24.18
N TRP A 552 -11.31 25.47 -22.95
CA TRP A 552 -12.06 24.45 -22.23
C TRP A 552 -13.52 24.87 -22.00
N ASP A 553 -14.45 24.01 -22.32
CA ASP A 553 -15.89 24.25 -22.38
C ASP A 553 -16.70 23.66 -21.22
N GLY A 554 -16.04 23.26 -20.12
CA GLY A 554 -16.69 22.66 -18.97
C GLY A 554 -16.84 21.15 -19.08
N ARG A 555 -16.22 20.50 -20.06
CA ARG A 555 -16.23 19.04 -20.22
C ARG A 555 -14.88 18.45 -19.91
N PHE A 556 -14.89 17.32 -19.19
CA PHE A 556 -13.77 16.41 -19.09
C PHE A 556 -14.05 15.12 -19.84
N GLU A 557 -13.08 14.61 -20.58
CA GLU A 557 -13.11 13.21 -20.99
C GLU A 557 -12.96 12.35 -19.76
N ILE A 558 -13.70 11.25 -19.67
CA ILE A 558 -13.49 10.24 -18.63
C ILE A 558 -13.46 8.85 -19.25
N GLU A 559 -12.62 7.99 -18.65
CA GLU A 559 -12.55 6.56 -18.98
C GLU A 559 -13.03 5.76 -17.78
N ASN A 560 -13.99 4.86 -18.00
CA ASN A 560 -14.44 3.92 -16.98
C ASN A 560 -13.56 2.66 -17.03
N ARG A 561 -12.63 2.52 -16.08
CA ARG A 561 -11.69 1.40 -15.93
C ARG A 561 -12.17 0.34 -14.92
N TYR A 562 -13.41 0.41 -14.45
CA TYR A 562 -14.05 -0.68 -13.72
C TYR A 562 -14.21 -1.91 -14.62
N ALA A 563 -14.26 -3.10 -14.01
CA ALA A 563 -14.56 -4.34 -14.73
C ALA A 563 -16.06 -4.61 -14.82
N PHE A 564 -16.83 -4.23 -13.79
CA PHE A 564 -18.25 -4.58 -13.68
C PHE A 564 -19.15 -3.37 -13.42
N THR A 565 -18.62 -2.27 -12.90
CA THR A 565 -19.41 -1.13 -12.40
C THR A 565 -19.55 -0.07 -13.47
N ASN A 566 -20.77 0.34 -13.78
CA ASN A 566 -21.05 1.49 -14.64
C ASN A 566 -20.70 2.80 -13.91
N ALA A 567 -20.14 3.79 -14.63
CA ALA A 567 -19.76 5.08 -14.07
C ALA A 567 -20.93 5.85 -13.41
N ASN A 568 -22.19 5.59 -13.82
CA ASN A 568 -23.37 6.18 -13.21
C ASN A 568 -23.62 5.74 -11.75
N ALA A 569 -22.96 4.68 -11.29
CA ALA A 569 -23.00 4.27 -9.90
C ALA A 569 -22.10 5.11 -8.98
N CYS A 570 -21.25 5.96 -9.55
CA CYS A 570 -20.36 6.87 -8.83
C CYS A 570 -21.02 8.24 -8.61
N ASN A 571 -20.54 8.95 -7.58
CA ASN A 571 -20.97 10.31 -7.25
C ASN A 571 -19.89 11.29 -7.66
N TYR A 572 -20.25 12.35 -8.36
CA TYR A 572 -19.34 13.35 -8.89
C TYR A 572 -19.69 14.72 -8.30
N THR A 573 -18.66 15.45 -7.85
CA THR A 573 -18.81 16.82 -7.35
C THR A 573 -17.67 17.70 -7.83
N TYR A 574 -17.91 18.99 -7.95
CA TYR A 574 -16.86 19.97 -8.17
C TYR A 574 -16.79 20.98 -7.03
N ARG A 575 -15.63 21.61 -6.86
CA ARG A 575 -15.40 22.75 -5.97
C ARG A 575 -14.48 23.75 -6.67
N LEU A 576 -14.92 25.00 -6.74
CA LEU A 576 -14.09 26.13 -7.14
C LEU A 576 -13.49 26.78 -5.90
N ALA A 577 -12.23 27.19 -5.94
CA ALA A 577 -11.56 27.85 -4.82
C ALA A 577 -10.82 29.12 -5.25
N LYS A 578 -10.97 30.19 -4.45
CA LYS A 578 -10.28 31.46 -4.59
C LYS A 578 -9.49 31.72 -3.32
N ILE A 579 -8.19 31.88 -3.44
CA ILE A 579 -7.29 32.13 -2.30
C ILE A 579 -7.36 33.60 -1.95
N ASN A 580 -7.77 33.95 -0.73
CA ASN A 580 -7.85 35.32 -0.27
C ASN A 580 -6.64 35.75 0.57
N SER A 581 -6.00 34.81 1.26
CA SER A 581 -4.77 35.09 2.03
C SER A 581 -4.03 33.77 2.26
N LEU A 582 -2.75 33.74 1.94
CA LEU A 582 -1.86 32.64 2.30
C LEU A 582 -1.54 32.68 3.81
N ALA A 583 -1.18 33.85 4.32
CA ALA A 583 -0.83 34.00 5.74
C ALA A 583 -1.98 33.68 6.70
N GLN A 584 -3.23 34.01 6.34
CA GLN A 584 -4.42 33.72 7.13
C GLN A 584 -5.13 32.43 6.68
N LYS A 585 -4.62 31.76 5.65
CA LYS A 585 -5.16 30.51 5.09
C LYS A 585 -6.63 30.60 4.70
N THR A 586 -7.05 31.76 4.18
CA THR A 586 -8.45 31.99 3.85
C THR A 586 -8.75 31.64 2.39
N ILE A 587 -9.73 30.77 2.20
CA ILE A 587 -10.19 30.29 0.89
C ILE A 587 -11.70 30.54 0.78
N GLN A 588 -12.10 31.24 -0.27
CA GLN A 588 -13.50 31.32 -0.70
C GLN A 588 -13.78 30.13 -1.62
N SER A 589 -14.86 29.40 -1.42
CA SER A 589 -15.20 28.27 -2.27
C SER A 589 -16.68 28.17 -2.59
N VAL A 590 -16.96 27.62 -3.79
CA VAL A 590 -18.29 27.24 -4.26
C VAL A 590 -18.23 25.79 -4.74
N SER A 591 -19.22 24.99 -4.39
CA SER A 591 -19.27 23.57 -4.76
C SER A 591 -20.59 23.23 -5.42
N GLY A 592 -20.57 22.24 -6.32
CA GLY A 592 -21.76 21.71 -6.99
C GLY A 592 -21.68 20.22 -7.25
N LYS A 593 -22.84 19.64 -7.53
CA LYS A 593 -22.93 18.25 -8.01
C LYS A 593 -22.76 18.23 -9.52
N ILE A 594 -22.23 17.13 -10.02
CA ILE A 594 -22.11 16.84 -11.44
C ILE A 594 -23.00 15.62 -11.72
N ALA A 595 -23.72 15.62 -12.82
CA ALA A 595 -24.55 14.50 -13.22
C ALA A 595 -23.68 13.29 -13.52
N SER A 596 -24.02 12.14 -12.92
CA SER A 596 -23.28 10.90 -13.12
C SER A 596 -23.53 10.34 -14.52
N PRO A 597 -22.47 10.19 -15.37
CA PRO A 597 -22.63 9.79 -16.76
C PRO A 597 -22.88 8.26 -16.88
N ASP A 598 -23.68 7.87 -17.87
CA ASP A 598 -23.90 6.47 -18.22
C ASP A 598 -22.79 5.96 -19.15
N ILE A 599 -21.70 5.49 -18.57
CA ILE A 599 -20.54 4.96 -19.28
C ILE A 599 -20.24 3.56 -18.76
N ARG A 600 -20.30 2.59 -19.66
CA ARG A 600 -20.07 1.17 -19.32
C ARG A 600 -18.59 0.90 -19.01
N PRO A 601 -18.29 -0.21 -18.30
CA PRO A 601 -16.92 -0.66 -18.11
C PRO A 601 -16.13 -0.74 -19.42
N GLY A 602 -14.92 -0.16 -19.42
CA GLY A 602 -14.02 -0.12 -20.57
C GLY A 602 -14.36 0.95 -21.63
N GLU A 603 -15.42 1.72 -21.45
CA GLU A 603 -15.80 2.79 -22.38
C GLU A 603 -15.30 4.16 -21.91
N ARG A 604 -15.24 5.08 -22.87
CA ARG A 604 -14.96 6.50 -22.65
C ARG A 604 -16.21 7.33 -22.89
N GLY A 605 -16.28 8.48 -22.24
CA GLY A 605 -17.36 9.46 -22.38
C GLY A 605 -16.98 10.80 -21.78
N TYR A 606 -17.95 11.61 -21.46
CA TYR A 606 -17.74 12.97 -20.96
C TYR A 606 -18.44 13.22 -19.65
N LEU A 607 -17.77 13.98 -18.79
CA LEU A 607 -18.32 14.56 -17.57
C LEU A 607 -18.58 16.05 -17.83
N GLN A 608 -19.83 16.45 -17.86
CA GLN A 608 -20.21 17.86 -18.09
C GLN A 608 -20.41 18.58 -16.77
N LEU A 609 -19.66 19.66 -16.57
CA LEU A 609 -19.78 20.54 -15.42
C LEU A 609 -20.67 21.74 -15.75
N GLU A 610 -21.64 22.00 -14.87
CA GLU A 610 -22.45 23.23 -14.88
C GLU A 610 -21.81 24.21 -13.88
N LEU A 611 -20.86 25.02 -14.35
CA LEU A 611 -20.15 25.99 -13.53
C LEU A 611 -20.94 27.29 -13.42
N PRO A 612 -20.87 28.01 -12.27
CA PRO A 612 -21.53 29.31 -12.10
C PRO A 612 -20.89 30.38 -13.02
N SER A 613 -21.65 31.42 -13.33
CA SER A 613 -21.14 32.60 -14.04
C SER A 613 -19.96 33.20 -13.27
N GLY A 614 -18.86 33.54 -13.96
CA GLY A 614 -17.65 34.07 -13.35
C GLY A 614 -16.73 33.05 -12.70
N TRP A 615 -16.90 31.77 -13.02
CA TRP A 615 -16.01 30.69 -12.49
C TRP A 615 -14.51 30.96 -12.81
N GLN A 616 -14.22 31.67 -13.93
CA GLN A 616 -12.85 32.02 -14.32
C GLN A 616 -12.14 32.99 -13.33
N GLU A 617 -12.86 33.58 -12.42
CA GLU A 617 -12.30 34.46 -11.38
C GLU A 617 -11.73 33.66 -10.18
N TYR A 618 -12.01 32.35 -10.12
CA TYR A 618 -11.42 31.47 -9.13
C TYR A 618 -9.99 31.07 -9.52
N ASP A 619 -9.25 30.51 -8.58
CA ASP A 619 -7.87 30.12 -8.80
C ASP A 619 -7.77 28.64 -9.19
N PHE A 620 -8.60 27.80 -8.57
CA PHE A 620 -8.55 26.34 -8.75
C PHE A 620 -9.92 25.73 -8.90
N LEU A 621 -9.99 24.67 -9.71
CA LEU A 621 -11.12 23.75 -9.84
C LEU A 621 -10.73 22.38 -9.28
N TYR A 622 -11.59 21.79 -8.46
CA TYR A 622 -11.46 20.42 -7.98
C TYR A 622 -12.61 19.58 -8.51
N VAL A 623 -12.30 18.35 -8.94
CA VAL A 623 -13.28 17.34 -9.33
C VAL A 623 -13.08 16.12 -8.44
N THR A 624 -14.08 15.79 -7.64
CA THR A 624 -14.05 14.65 -6.72
C THR A 624 -14.99 13.56 -7.20
N VAL A 625 -14.49 12.34 -7.27
CA VAL A 625 -15.29 11.15 -7.59
C VAL A 625 -15.30 10.19 -6.41
N LYS A 626 -16.50 9.73 -6.05
CA LYS A 626 -16.70 8.70 -5.02
C LYS A 626 -17.45 7.51 -5.63
N ASP A 627 -17.11 6.31 -5.18
CA ASP A 627 -17.77 5.08 -5.60
C ASP A 627 -19.19 4.94 -5.01
N ARG A 628 -19.87 3.85 -5.34
CA ARG A 628 -21.20 3.50 -4.83
C ARG A 628 -21.27 3.32 -3.31
N TYR A 629 -20.13 3.06 -2.64
CA TYR A 629 -19.98 2.90 -1.20
C TYR A 629 -19.60 4.21 -0.50
N ASN A 630 -19.58 5.33 -1.26
CA ASN A 630 -19.14 6.66 -0.80
C ASN A 630 -17.64 6.75 -0.44
N GLN A 631 -16.82 5.78 -0.90
CA GLN A 631 -15.36 5.83 -0.82
C GLN A 631 -14.84 6.78 -1.88
N GLU A 632 -13.98 7.74 -1.51
CA GLU A 632 -13.32 8.63 -2.48
C GLU A 632 -12.33 7.83 -3.33
N LEU A 633 -12.55 7.87 -4.65
CA LEU A 633 -11.63 7.31 -5.63
C LEU A 633 -10.44 8.24 -5.81
N PHE A 634 -10.70 9.50 -6.14
CA PHE A 634 -9.70 10.57 -6.15
C PHE A 634 -10.34 11.96 -6.23
N THR A 635 -9.54 13.01 -5.94
CA THR A 635 -9.88 14.42 -6.14
C THR A 635 -8.79 15.06 -7.00
N TRP A 636 -9.09 15.33 -8.27
CA TRP A 636 -8.20 16.06 -9.18
C TRP A 636 -8.33 17.56 -8.95
N SER A 637 -7.23 18.29 -9.09
CA SER A 637 -7.18 19.75 -9.00
C SER A 637 -6.60 20.35 -10.28
N TYR A 638 -7.22 21.41 -10.76
CA TYR A 638 -6.85 22.08 -12.01
C TYR A 638 -6.66 23.58 -11.76
N GLU A 639 -5.66 24.16 -12.40
CA GLU A 639 -5.38 25.58 -12.39
C GLU A 639 -6.38 26.36 -13.28
N ILE A 640 -6.99 27.39 -12.73
CA ILE A 640 -7.81 28.37 -13.47
C ILE A 640 -7.03 29.69 -13.56
N GLY A 641 -6.45 30.09 -12.45
CA GLY A 641 -5.67 31.33 -12.32
C GLY A 641 -4.17 31.07 -12.42
N THR A 642 -3.46 31.93 -13.14
CA THR A 642 -1.99 31.88 -13.19
C THR A 642 -1.37 32.32 -11.85
N PRO A 643 -0.14 31.84 -11.52
CA PRO A 643 0.59 32.29 -10.34
C PRO A 643 0.75 33.82 -10.28
N ASP A 644 1.04 34.48 -11.42
CA ASP A 644 1.18 35.93 -11.47
C ASP A 644 -0.12 36.68 -11.13
N ARG A 645 -1.26 36.22 -11.64
CA ARG A 645 -2.58 36.78 -11.31
C ARG A 645 -2.86 36.69 -9.82
N LEU A 646 -2.53 35.56 -9.20
CA LEU A 646 -2.70 35.33 -7.78
C LEU A 646 -1.75 36.22 -6.96
N ALA A 647 -0.46 36.26 -7.29
CA ALA A 647 0.54 37.07 -6.62
C ALA A 647 0.16 38.57 -6.65
N ASN A 648 -0.20 39.11 -7.83
CA ASN A 648 -0.63 40.51 -7.99
C ASN A 648 -1.88 40.83 -7.17
N ARG A 649 -2.78 39.89 -6.94
CA ARG A 649 -3.96 40.09 -6.08
C ARG A 649 -3.64 40.06 -4.59
N LEU A 650 -2.70 39.26 -4.16
CA LEU A 650 -2.39 39.04 -2.72
C LEU A 650 -1.33 40.01 -2.20
N LEU A 651 -0.45 40.51 -3.07
CA LEU A 651 0.65 41.38 -2.67
C LEU A 651 0.20 42.86 -2.60
N PRO A 652 0.76 43.64 -1.63
CA PRO A 652 0.48 45.07 -1.56
C PRO A 652 1.05 45.79 -2.78
N GLN A 653 0.25 46.74 -3.33
CA GLN A 653 0.62 47.52 -4.51
C GLN A 653 1.13 48.92 -4.16
N GLU A 654 0.72 49.47 -3.05
CA GLU A 654 1.08 50.81 -2.62
C GLU A 654 2.23 50.80 -1.60
N GLY A 655 3.02 51.91 -1.57
CA GLY A 655 4.13 52.03 -0.65
C GLY A 655 4.90 53.36 -0.80
N SER A 656 6.18 53.35 -0.39
CA SER A 656 7.09 54.50 -0.39
C SER A 656 8.04 54.41 -1.59
N THR A 657 8.47 55.56 -2.11
CA THR A 657 9.48 55.62 -3.16
C THR A 657 10.72 54.85 -2.71
N PRO A 658 11.20 53.88 -3.50
CA PRO A 658 12.40 53.12 -3.15
C PRO A 658 13.64 53.99 -3.07
N ALA A 659 14.48 53.74 -2.06
CA ALA A 659 15.75 54.42 -1.88
C ALA A 659 16.93 53.47 -2.19
N VAL A 660 18.00 54.07 -2.73
CA VAL A 660 19.22 53.31 -3.07
C VAL A 660 20.42 53.94 -2.36
N LYS A 661 21.26 53.11 -1.79
CA LYS A 661 22.56 53.47 -1.24
C LYS A 661 23.61 52.52 -1.82
N GLU A 662 24.87 52.95 -1.89
CA GLU A 662 25.96 52.08 -2.32
C GLU A 662 27.18 52.22 -1.39
N SER A 663 27.92 51.15 -1.30
CA SER A 663 29.26 51.12 -0.71
C SER A 663 30.29 50.59 -1.74
N ILE A 664 31.52 50.40 -1.34
CA ILE A 664 32.56 49.79 -2.20
C ILE A 664 32.12 48.44 -2.74
N ASP A 665 31.55 47.60 -1.87
CA ASP A 665 31.27 46.17 -2.16
C ASP A 665 29.78 45.89 -2.40
N ASN A 666 28.85 46.77 -1.99
CA ASN A 666 27.42 46.44 -1.96
C ASN A 666 26.52 47.55 -2.49
N TRP A 667 25.35 47.10 -3.04
CA TRP A 667 24.17 47.91 -3.26
C TRP A 667 23.15 47.66 -2.15
N TYR A 668 22.49 48.72 -1.66
CA TYR A 668 21.39 48.68 -0.67
C TYR A 668 20.14 49.26 -1.30
N PHE A 669 19.08 48.43 -1.41
CA PHE A 669 17.77 48.88 -1.88
C PHE A 669 16.79 48.83 -0.71
N SER A 670 16.00 49.86 -0.50
CA SER A 670 15.06 49.93 0.60
C SER A 670 13.73 50.57 0.22
N ALA A 671 12.61 50.00 0.67
CA ALA A 671 11.27 50.58 0.57
C ALA A 671 10.36 49.97 1.64
N ALA A 672 9.40 50.73 2.14
CA ALA A 672 8.33 50.30 3.05
C ALA A 672 8.83 49.46 4.25
N GLY A 673 10.02 49.73 4.81
CA GLY A 673 10.60 49.01 5.94
C GLY A 673 11.43 47.77 5.59
N THR A 674 11.49 47.38 4.34
CA THR A 674 12.36 46.34 3.81
C THR A 674 13.67 46.93 3.30
N GLU A 675 14.82 46.36 3.67
CA GLU A 675 16.13 46.69 3.07
C GLU A 675 16.81 45.38 2.65
N VAL A 676 17.33 45.37 1.40
CA VAL A 676 18.07 44.23 0.82
C VAL A 676 19.46 44.71 0.41
N THR A 677 20.47 43.88 0.64
CA THR A 677 21.86 44.13 0.30
C THR A 677 22.32 43.18 -0.79
N PHE A 678 22.86 43.71 -1.87
CA PHE A 678 23.39 42.89 -2.97
C PHE A 678 24.89 43.10 -3.14
N ASP A 679 25.59 42.03 -3.50
CA ASP A 679 27.03 42.07 -3.82
C ASP A 679 27.28 42.71 -5.18
N LYS A 680 28.22 43.66 -5.26
CA LYS A 680 28.58 44.34 -6.50
C LYS A 680 29.40 43.49 -7.47
N GLN A 681 30.04 42.45 -7.01
CA GLN A 681 30.87 41.59 -7.88
C GLN A 681 30.05 40.54 -8.62
N ASN A 682 28.97 40.07 -8.02
CA ASN A 682 28.16 38.96 -8.57
C ASN A 682 26.65 39.18 -8.59
N GLY A 683 26.13 40.28 -8.00
CA GLY A 683 24.71 40.57 -7.93
C GLY A 683 23.88 39.70 -6.96
N LEU A 684 24.50 38.81 -6.21
CA LEU A 684 23.83 37.92 -5.29
C LEU A 684 23.36 38.65 -4.01
N LEU A 685 22.26 38.18 -3.45
CA LEU A 685 21.70 38.62 -2.19
C LEU A 685 22.68 38.35 -1.03
N ARG A 686 23.03 39.35 -0.25
CA ARG A 686 23.90 39.26 0.92
C ARG A 686 23.14 39.21 2.23
N SER A 687 22.15 40.10 2.36
CA SER A 687 21.34 40.19 3.57
C SER A 687 19.99 40.83 3.32
N VAL A 688 19.06 40.54 4.20
CA VAL A 688 17.70 41.10 4.20
C VAL A 688 17.37 41.55 5.62
N THR A 689 16.72 42.71 5.74
CA THR A 689 16.09 43.17 6.96
C THR A 689 14.66 43.65 6.68
N SER A 690 13.75 43.37 7.62
CA SER A 690 12.38 43.86 7.56
C SER A 690 11.97 44.39 8.94
N GLY A 691 11.49 45.64 8.99
CA GLY A 691 11.19 46.30 10.26
C GLY A 691 12.38 46.34 11.22
N GLY A 692 13.62 46.38 10.72
CA GLY A 692 14.85 46.38 11.49
C GLY A 692 15.27 45.00 12.01
N LYS A 693 14.58 43.93 11.67
CA LYS A 693 14.91 42.53 12.02
C LYS A 693 15.55 41.83 10.82
N ALA A 694 16.64 41.08 11.08
CA ALA A 694 17.31 40.29 10.06
C ALA A 694 16.50 39.07 9.65
N ILE A 695 16.51 38.76 8.34
CA ILE A 695 16.03 37.52 7.75
C ILE A 695 17.26 36.84 7.16
N PRO A 696 17.61 35.62 7.57
CA PRO A 696 18.88 35.00 7.21
C PRO A 696 18.90 34.35 5.80
N LEU A 697 18.08 34.84 4.88
CA LEU A 697 18.11 34.46 3.46
C LEU A 697 19.27 35.16 2.77
N ASN A 698 20.12 34.41 2.09
CA ASN A 698 21.31 34.93 1.44
C ASN A 698 21.81 34.02 0.30
N ASN A 699 22.94 34.42 -0.31
CA ASN A 699 23.68 33.67 -1.31
C ASN A 699 22.81 33.15 -2.48
N GLY A 700 21.96 34.03 -3.06
CA GLY A 700 21.12 33.68 -4.20
C GLY A 700 20.82 34.90 -5.10
N PRO A 701 20.30 34.66 -6.31
CA PRO A 701 19.98 33.36 -6.91
C PRO A 701 21.21 32.69 -7.57
N VAL A 702 21.65 31.57 -7.04
CA VAL A 702 22.73 30.77 -7.64
C VAL A 702 22.15 29.79 -8.64
N LEU A 703 22.65 29.77 -9.87
CA LEU A 703 22.21 28.84 -10.90
C LEU A 703 22.58 27.39 -10.55
N ILE A 704 21.61 26.51 -10.56
CA ILE A 704 21.80 25.06 -10.48
C ILE A 704 22.09 24.55 -11.89
N SER A 705 23.37 24.28 -12.19
CA SER A 705 23.81 23.91 -13.54
C SER A 705 25.11 23.12 -13.49
N ASN A 706 25.33 22.28 -14.51
CA ASN A 706 26.61 21.62 -14.77
C ASN A 706 27.62 22.52 -15.49
N GLN A 707 27.26 23.78 -15.78
CA GLN A 707 28.08 24.71 -16.54
C GLN A 707 29.02 25.50 -15.62
N ASP A 708 30.25 25.67 -16.05
CA ASP A 708 31.19 26.56 -15.38
C ASP A 708 30.97 27.99 -15.93
N ILE A 709 30.33 28.82 -15.08
CA ILE A 709 29.92 30.20 -15.46
C ILE A 709 30.69 31.22 -14.59
N ILE A 710 30.89 32.39 -15.17
CA ILE A 710 31.48 33.56 -14.48
C ILE A 710 30.56 34.78 -14.61
N CYS A 711 30.52 35.57 -13.54
CA CYS A 711 29.83 36.90 -13.60
C CYS A 711 30.57 37.81 -14.56
N LYS A 712 29.92 38.33 -15.58
CA LYS A 712 30.43 39.26 -16.56
C LYS A 712 30.20 40.72 -16.17
N SER A 713 29.00 41.01 -15.69
CA SER A 713 28.63 42.38 -15.29
C SER A 713 27.53 42.34 -14.24
N VAL A 714 27.55 43.37 -13.36
CA VAL A 714 26.47 43.75 -12.48
C VAL A 714 26.14 45.21 -12.71
N GLU A 715 24.93 45.51 -13.14
CA GLU A 715 24.54 46.86 -13.58
C GLU A 715 23.35 47.36 -12.77
N TYR A 716 23.45 48.59 -12.24
CA TYR A 716 22.34 49.28 -11.62
C TYR A 716 21.59 50.14 -12.68
N LYS A 717 20.27 50.11 -12.67
CA LYS A 717 19.42 50.96 -13.48
C LYS A 717 18.20 51.46 -12.68
N GLN A 718 17.62 52.60 -13.12
CA GLN A 718 16.33 53.07 -12.62
C GLN A 718 15.32 52.88 -13.74
N VAL A 719 14.25 52.10 -13.50
CA VAL A 719 13.21 51.81 -14.46
C VAL A 719 11.85 52.13 -13.86
N GLU A 720 11.10 53.02 -14.46
CA GLU A 720 9.77 53.44 -13.98
C GLU A 720 9.73 53.84 -12.49
N GLY A 721 10.80 54.49 -12.01
CA GLY A 721 10.92 54.89 -10.61
C GLY A 721 11.39 53.78 -9.64
N ASN A 722 11.59 52.54 -10.10
CA ASN A 722 12.08 51.42 -9.32
C ASN A 722 13.57 51.13 -9.59
N PRO A 723 14.38 50.92 -8.53
CA PRO A 723 15.77 50.51 -8.70
C PRO A 723 15.84 49.07 -9.15
N GLN A 724 16.69 48.80 -10.15
CA GLN A 724 16.99 47.48 -10.68
C GLN A 724 18.47 47.18 -10.61
N LEU A 725 18.80 45.94 -10.23
CA LEU A 725 20.15 45.38 -10.29
C LEU A 725 20.16 44.20 -11.24
N ILE A 726 20.90 44.30 -12.33
CA ILE A 726 20.96 43.31 -13.41
C ILE A 726 22.32 42.60 -13.35
N ALA A 727 22.34 41.30 -13.16
CA ALA A 727 23.54 40.49 -13.24
C ALA A 727 23.54 39.60 -14.49
N THR A 728 24.69 39.58 -15.19
CA THR A 728 24.88 38.77 -16.39
C THR A 728 26.05 37.80 -16.19
N TYR A 729 25.79 36.55 -16.44
CA TYR A 729 26.77 35.46 -16.36
C TYR A 729 27.03 34.86 -17.74
N THR A 730 28.27 34.53 -18.00
CA THR A 730 28.68 33.92 -19.28
C THR A 730 29.41 32.58 -19.00
N SER A 731 29.50 31.75 -20.03
CA SER A 731 30.44 30.61 -20.00
C SER A 731 31.86 31.13 -19.75
N ARG A 732 32.70 30.29 -19.14
CA ARG A 732 34.06 30.67 -18.74
C ARG A 732 34.94 31.23 -19.87
N ASN A 733 34.63 30.89 -21.14
CA ASN A 733 35.29 31.46 -22.31
C ASN A 733 34.73 32.83 -22.72
N GLY A 734 33.77 33.38 -22.02
CA GLY A 734 33.14 34.69 -22.19
C GLY A 734 32.30 34.87 -23.45
N LYS A 735 32.07 33.79 -24.26
CA LYS A 735 31.45 33.92 -25.58
C LYS A 735 29.91 33.96 -25.55
N ASN A 736 29.28 33.27 -24.63
CA ASN A 736 27.82 33.10 -24.56
C ASN A 736 27.27 33.53 -23.20
N THR A 737 26.21 34.36 -23.20
CA THR A 737 25.40 34.59 -22.02
C THR A 737 24.65 33.33 -21.68
N VAL A 738 24.79 32.86 -20.47
CA VAL A 738 24.22 31.59 -19.99
C VAL A 738 23.12 31.83 -18.98
N TYR A 739 23.28 32.88 -18.13
CA TYR A 739 22.37 33.18 -17.06
C TYR A 739 22.31 34.70 -16.86
N THR A 740 21.10 35.21 -16.68
CA THR A 740 20.82 36.59 -16.28
C THR A 740 19.74 36.60 -15.21
N PHE A 741 19.85 37.55 -14.29
CA PHE A 741 18.78 37.89 -13.38
C PHE A 741 18.69 39.37 -13.09
N THR A 742 17.50 39.82 -12.73
CA THR A 742 17.21 41.21 -12.38
C THR A 742 16.47 41.25 -11.05
N TRP A 743 17.03 41.96 -10.08
CA TRP A 743 16.36 42.34 -8.87
C TRP A 743 15.68 43.68 -9.03
N THR A 744 14.43 43.81 -8.62
CA THR A 744 13.69 45.09 -8.62
C THR A 744 13.07 45.31 -7.23
N MET A 745 13.31 46.44 -6.63
CA MET A 745 12.63 46.89 -5.41
C MET A 745 11.39 47.70 -5.79
N LEU A 746 10.22 47.23 -5.39
CA LEU A 746 8.93 47.91 -5.62
C LEU A 746 8.63 48.87 -4.47
N PRO A 747 7.79 49.92 -4.70
CA PRO A 747 7.38 50.88 -3.67
C PRO A 747 6.74 50.23 -2.43
N SER A 748 6.06 49.11 -2.62
CA SER A 748 5.45 48.33 -1.54
C SER A 748 6.42 47.57 -0.62
N GLY A 749 7.74 47.60 -0.92
CA GLY A 749 8.77 46.82 -0.21
C GLY A 749 8.90 45.38 -0.72
N ILE A 750 8.13 45.00 -1.72
CA ILE A 750 8.28 43.70 -2.41
C ILE A 750 9.58 43.74 -3.22
N VAL A 751 10.35 42.70 -3.14
CA VAL A 751 11.56 42.46 -3.95
C VAL A 751 11.19 41.44 -5.03
N GLU A 752 11.20 41.91 -6.29
CA GLU A 752 10.95 41.08 -7.44
C GLU A 752 12.25 40.53 -8.00
N LEU A 753 12.27 39.27 -8.39
CA LEU A 753 13.39 38.62 -9.06
C LEU A 753 12.91 38.00 -10.36
N ASP A 754 13.38 38.57 -11.50
CA ASP A 754 13.30 37.91 -12.78
C ASP A 754 14.60 37.21 -13.11
N TYR A 755 14.52 35.97 -13.61
CA TYR A 755 15.70 35.20 -14.02
C TYR A 755 15.47 34.49 -15.35
N ASN A 756 16.57 34.34 -16.10
CA ASN A 756 16.59 33.63 -17.37
C ASN A 756 17.90 32.88 -17.55
N TYR A 757 17.82 31.62 -17.90
CA TYR A 757 19.02 30.80 -18.15
C TYR A 757 18.78 29.79 -19.27
N ARG A 758 19.91 29.28 -19.84
CA ARG A 758 19.89 28.27 -20.87
C ARG A 758 20.47 26.95 -20.31
N PRO A 759 19.64 25.90 -20.11
CA PRO A 759 20.14 24.56 -19.84
C PRO A 759 20.97 24.06 -21.03
N GLN A 760 22.01 23.27 -20.76
CA GLN A 760 22.80 22.59 -21.81
C GLN A 760 22.78 21.08 -21.55
N ASP A 761 22.65 20.32 -22.69
CA ASP A 761 22.67 18.88 -22.70
C ASP A 761 21.58 18.21 -21.81
N MET A 762 21.92 17.08 -21.20
CA MET A 762 21.06 16.35 -20.29
C MET A 762 21.27 16.85 -18.86
N VAL A 763 20.22 17.26 -18.18
CA VAL A 763 20.25 17.73 -16.80
C VAL A 763 19.29 16.90 -15.93
N LYS A 764 19.76 16.46 -14.78
CA LYS A 764 18.88 15.80 -13.78
C LYS A 764 18.04 16.84 -13.02
N MET A 765 18.58 18.03 -12.80
CA MET A 765 17.92 19.15 -12.12
C MET A 765 18.38 20.49 -12.70
N ALA A 766 17.49 21.48 -12.68
CA ALA A 766 17.78 22.84 -13.11
C ALA A 766 16.90 23.84 -12.36
N GLY A 767 17.42 25.02 -12.09
CA GLY A 767 16.72 26.07 -11.36
C GLY A 767 17.70 27.05 -10.70
N ILE A 768 17.21 27.76 -9.70
CA ILE A 768 18.00 28.67 -8.87
C ILE A 768 17.87 28.32 -7.41
N THR A 769 18.90 28.65 -6.62
CA THR A 769 18.93 28.31 -5.20
C THR A 769 19.42 29.45 -4.32
N PHE A 770 19.02 29.42 -3.06
CA PHE A 770 19.39 30.31 -1.97
C PHE A 770 19.84 29.52 -0.75
N ASP A 771 20.63 30.15 0.11
CA ASP A 771 20.97 29.60 1.42
C ASP A 771 20.04 30.15 2.48
N PHE A 772 19.53 29.25 3.33
CA PHE A 772 18.76 29.58 4.52
C PHE A 772 19.12 28.60 5.64
N PRO A 773 19.38 29.06 6.89
CA PRO A 773 19.81 28.19 7.98
C PRO A 773 18.63 27.32 8.45
N GLU A 774 18.74 26.01 8.24
CA GLU A 774 17.70 25.02 8.55
C GLU A 774 17.23 25.05 10.02
N LYS A 775 18.15 25.33 10.96
CA LYS A 775 17.88 25.43 12.40
C LYS A 775 16.87 26.54 12.78
N GLU A 776 16.62 27.50 11.91
CA GLU A 776 15.71 28.61 12.13
C GLU A 776 14.26 28.29 11.71
N ILE A 777 14.01 27.12 11.12
CA ILE A 777 12.69 26.75 10.59
C ILE A 777 11.85 26.01 11.61
N ALA A 778 10.62 26.48 11.83
CA ALA A 778 9.59 25.79 12.60
C ALA A 778 8.55 25.08 11.71
N GLY A 779 8.36 25.57 10.49
CA GLY A 779 7.38 25.03 9.54
C GLY A 779 7.24 25.90 8.30
N ALA A 780 6.23 25.58 7.50
CA ALA A 780 5.85 26.37 6.32
C ALA A 780 4.35 26.26 6.04
N THR A 781 3.80 27.33 5.43
CA THR A 781 2.49 27.27 4.77
C THR A 781 2.77 27.33 3.27
N LEU A 782 2.40 26.30 2.53
CA LEU A 782 2.65 26.16 1.10
C LEU A 782 1.34 26.28 0.31
N LEU A 783 1.35 27.06 -0.75
CA LEU A 783 0.34 27.01 -1.81
C LEU A 783 1.00 26.33 -3.01
N ALA A 784 0.82 25.04 -3.11
CA ALA A 784 1.47 24.17 -4.08
C ALA A 784 0.71 22.84 -4.18
N ASN A 785 1.16 21.98 -5.08
CA ASN A 785 0.75 20.57 -5.12
C ASN A 785 1.38 19.85 -3.92
N GLY A 786 0.56 19.27 -3.07
CA GLY A 786 1.01 18.64 -1.83
C GLY A 786 -0.02 17.69 -1.25
N PRO A 787 0.13 17.25 0.02
CA PRO A 787 1.14 17.67 0.99
C PRO A 787 2.49 16.93 0.91
N TYR A 788 2.65 16.00 -0.02
CA TYR A 788 3.82 15.11 -0.12
C TYR A 788 4.84 15.65 -1.12
N ARG A 789 6.12 15.35 -0.92
CA ARG A 789 7.17 15.64 -1.88
C ARG A 789 6.99 14.81 -3.16
N VAL A 790 7.42 15.37 -4.28
CA VAL A 790 7.34 14.74 -5.60
C VAL A 790 8.72 14.45 -6.17
N TYR A 791 8.78 13.59 -7.17
CA TYR A 791 9.94 13.32 -8.04
C TYR A 791 9.48 13.32 -9.48
N ASN A 792 10.37 13.49 -10.46
CA ASN A 792 9.98 13.60 -11.86
C ASN A 792 9.11 12.43 -12.37
N ASN A 793 9.34 11.24 -11.84
CA ASN A 793 8.56 10.03 -12.13
C ASN A 793 7.54 9.66 -11.05
N ARG A 794 7.22 10.60 -10.14
CA ARG A 794 6.18 10.50 -9.12
C ARG A 794 5.55 11.87 -8.87
N MET A 795 4.83 12.38 -9.88
CA MET A 795 4.20 13.69 -9.84
C MET A 795 2.72 13.65 -9.45
N LYS A 796 2.07 12.47 -9.56
CA LYS A 796 0.66 12.26 -9.24
C LYS A 796 0.41 12.04 -7.74
N GLY A 797 -0.85 12.15 -7.32
CA GLY A 797 -1.32 11.89 -5.96
C GLY A 797 -1.45 13.13 -5.09
N GLY A 798 -0.91 14.27 -5.52
CA GLY A 798 -1.05 15.56 -4.85
C GLY A 798 -2.30 16.33 -5.28
N SER A 799 -2.61 17.41 -4.56
CA SER A 799 -3.57 18.40 -4.98
C SER A 799 -3.10 19.81 -4.67
N LEU A 800 -3.47 20.76 -5.53
CA LEU A 800 -3.23 22.20 -5.33
C LEU A 800 -4.07 22.68 -4.15
N ASN A 801 -3.42 23.08 -3.06
CA ASN A 801 -4.10 23.60 -1.89
C ASN A 801 -3.15 24.42 -1.00
N ILE A 802 -3.67 25.01 0.06
CA ILE A 802 -2.87 25.56 1.16
C ILE A 802 -2.54 24.41 2.11
N TRP A 803 -1.26 24.10 2.22
CA TRP A 803 -0.73 23.04 3.08
C TRP A 803 0.08 23.63 4.23
N GLU A 804 -0.30 23.30 5.46
CA GLU A 804 0.53 23.59 6.64
C GLU A 804 1.47 22.45 6.88
N LYS A 805 2.75 22.75 7.00
CA LYS A 805 3.78 21.76 7.26
C LYS A 805 4.59 22.16 8.49
N LYS A 806 4.59 21.30 9.48
CA LYS A 806 5.50 21.40 10.62
C LYS A 806 6.86 20.86 10.19
N TYR A 807 7.95 21.54 10.61
CA TYR A 807 9.28 21.04 10.34
C TYR A 807 9.49 19.66 10.99
N ASN A 808 10.02 18.72 10.22
CA ASN A 808 10.58 17.47 10.68
C ASN A 808 11.82 17.13 9.84
N ASN A 809 12.76 16.37 10.43
CA ASN A 809 13.96 15.90 9.80
C ASN A 809 13.98 14.37 9.76
N THR A 810 13.02 13.80 9.09
CA THR A 810 12.82 12.38 9.05
C THR A 810 12.97 11.84 7.63
N ILE A 811 13.38 10.60 7.53
CA ILE A 811 13.20 9.80 6.33
C ILE A 811 12.34 8.57 6.67
N THR A 812 11.59 8.13 5.69
CA THR A 812 10.80 6.92 5.73
C THR A 812 11.65 5.71 6.15
N GLY A 813 11.14 4.88 7.04
CA GLY A 813 11.85 3.70 7.54
C GLY A 813 12.72 3.95 8.78
N GLU A 814 12.95 5.20 9.16
CA GLU A 814 13.67 5.55 10.39
C GLU A 814 12.82 6.29 11.41
N SER A 815 11.95 7.13 10.92
CA SER A 815 11.00 7.89 11.72
C SER A 815 9.69 8.06 10.96
N TRP A 816 8.55 7.86 11.61
CA TRP A 816 7.23 7.76 10.98
C TRP A 816 6.43 9.05 11.14
N ASP A 817 7.07 10.20 10.85
CA ASP A 817 6.45 11.53 10.96
C ASP A 817 6.05 12.05 9.56
N TYR A 818 4.82 11.81 9.18
CA TYR A 818 4.27 12.17 7.88
C TYR A 818 3.25 13.31 7.97
N PRO A 819 3.15 14.11 6.89
CA PRO A 819 4.03 14.16 5.71
C PRO A 819 5.37 14.84 6.02
N GLU A 820 6.46 14.38 5.37
CA GLU A 820 7.79 14.96 5.55
C GLU A 820 7.85 16.40 5.05
N PHE A 821 8.66 17.20 5.77
CA PHE A 821 8.83 18.62 5.47
C PHE A 821 9.74 18.85 4.26
N LYS A 822 10.83 18.11 4.16
CA LYS A 822 11.89 18.32 3.18
C LYS A 822 11.58 17.71 1.81
N GLY A 823 12.11 18.32 0.72
CA GLY A 823 12.00 17.78 -0.62
C GLY A 823 11.37 18.74 -1.64
N TYR A 824 10.81 18.20 -2.73
CA TYR A 824 10.25 18.94 -3.87
C TYR A 824 8.73 19.04 -3.81
N TYR A 825 8.18 20.22 -4.13
CA TYR A 825 6.73 20.50 -4.20
C TYR A 825 6.41 21.17 -5.52
N SER A 826 5.70 20.47 -6.41
CA SER A 826 5.36 20.96 -7.75
C SER A 826 4.24 21.99 -7.75
N LEU A 827 4.02 22.65 -8.88
CA LEU A 827 2.98 23.67 -9.08
C LEU A 827 3.03 24.71 -7.94
N PHE A 828 4.18 25.33 -7.76
CA PHE A 828 4.43 26.30 -6.70
C PHE A 828 3.80 27.65 -7.02
N TYR A 829 2.82 28.06 -6.24
CA TYR A 829 2.19 29.38 -6.28
C TYR A 829 2.73 30.34 -5.22
N GLY A 830 3.00 29.82 -4.03
CA GLY A 830 3.54 30.64 -2.95
C GLY A 830 3.83 29.86 -1.68
N MET A 831 4.61 30.46 -0.82
CA MET A 831 4.90 29.94 0.52
C MET A 831 5.03 31.06 1.55
N LYS A 832 4.78 30.73 2.79
CA LYS A 832 5.20 31.47 3.99
C LYS A 832 6.09 30.55 4.81
N LEU A 833 7.32 30.98 5.09
CA LEU A 833 8.21 30.26 6.01
C LEU A 833 7.98 30.71 7.46
N ASP A 834 7.80 29.75 8.35
CA ASP A 834 7.66 29.99 9.80
C ASP A 834 9.05 29.91 10.45
N CYS A 835 9.62 31.09 10.67
CA CYS A 835 10.93 31.31 11.27
C CYS A 835 10.86 32.58 12.18
N PRO A 836 11.91 32.98 12.92
CA PRO A 836 11.87 34.10 13.84
C PRO A 836 11.38 35.43 13.23
N THR A 837 11.68 35.68 11.95
CA THR A 837 11.10 36.75 11.14
C THR A 837 10.47 36.12 9.90
N PRO A 838 9.16 35.80 9.94
CA PRO A 838 8.49 35.11 8.83
C PRO A 838 8.45 35.97 7.56
N PHE A 839 8.58 35.32 6.40
CA PHE A 839 8.46 35.97 5.11
C PHE A 839 7.71 35.12 4.09
N GLU A 840 7.26 35.74 3.01
CA GLU A 840 6.49 35.06 1.96
C GLU A 840 7.24 35.15 0.64
N VAL A 841 7.09 34.10 -0.19
CA VAL A 841 7.57 34.09 -1.58
C VAL A 841 6.44 33.60 -2.46
N TYR A 842 6.18 34.31 -3.57
CA TYR A 842 5.19 33.91 -4.58
C TYR A 842 5.86 33.71 -5.93
N SER A 843 5.35 32.77 -6.72
CA SER A 843 5.74 32.61 -8.12
C SER A 843 4.98 33.59 -9.02
N GLY A 844 5.65 34.16 -10.01
CA GLY A 844 5.05 34.91 -11.11
C GLY A 844 5.04 34.10 -12.41
N LYS A 845 5.41 32.82 -12.37
CA LYS A 845 5.44 31.92 -13.54
C LYS A 845 4.88 30.55 -13.16
N GLU A 846 4.30 29.89 -14.16
CA GLU A 846 3.90 28.49 -14.13
C GLU A 846 5.13 27.58 -14.10
N ASP A 847 4.93 26.29 -13.84
CA ASP A 847 5.95 25.22 -13.91
C ASP A 847 7.16 25.41 -12.97
N VAL A 848 6.98 26.08 -11.85
CA VAL A 848 7.99 26.17 -10.80
C VAL A 848 7.75 25.10 -9.75
N THR A 849 8.79 24.35 -9.42
CA THR A 849 8.79 23.39 -8.31
C THR A 849 9.64 23.97 -7.17
N LEU A 850 9.08 24.05 -5.99
CA LEU A 850 9.79 24.46 -4.77
C LEU A 850 10.62 23.30 -4.24
N HIS A 851 11.88 23.56 -3.86
CA HIS A 851 12.70 22.67 -3.04
C HIS A 851 12.90 23.29 -1.66
N LEU A 852 12.52 22.53 -0.63
CA LEU A 852 12.72 22.87 0.77
C LEU A 852 13.66 21.85 1.41
N PHE A 853 14.90 22.21 1.63
CA PHE A 853 15.93 21.45 2.31
C PHE A 853 16.18 20.02 1.78
N THR A 854 17.36 19.51 1.99
CA THR A 854 17.71 18.14 1.61
C THR A 854 17.23 17.15 2.68
N PRO A 855 16.43 16.14 2.33
CA PRO A 855 16.06 15.07 3.25
C PRO A 855 17.25 14.37 3.87
N ALA A 856 17.12 13.91 5.10
CA ALA A 856 18.14 13.09 5.75
C ALA A 856 18.34 11.76 5.00
N VAL A 857 19.54 11.22 5.08
CA VAL A 857 19.91 9.94 4.47
C VAL A 857 20.18 8.94 5.59
N GLN A 858 19.75 7.70 5.40
CA GLN A 858 19.99 6.63 6.37
C GLN A 858 21.47 6.32 6.50
N GLU A 859 21.96 6.12 7.73
CA GLU A 859 23.40 5.91 8.02
C GLU A 859 23.97 4.64 7.39
N GLN A 860 23.14 3.60 7.18
CA GLN A 860 23.57 2.29 6.68
C GLN A 860 23.27 2.08 5.19
N TYR A 861 23.30 3.15 4.45
CA TYR A 861 23.05 3.16 3.01
C TYR A 861 24.08 2.34 2.22
N ASP A 862 23.63 1.38 1.40
CA ASP A 862 24.47 0.68 0.40
C ASP A 862 24.20 1.26 -1.01
N PRO A 863 25.12 2.07 -1.56
CA PRO A 863 24.94 2.69 -2.87
C PRO A 863 24.92 1.71 -4.04
N LYS A 864 25.26 0.44 -3.83
CA LYS A 864 25.22 -0.60 -4.88
C LYS A 864 23.83 -1.24 -5.00
N ARG A 865 23.05 -1.19 -3.93
CA ARG A 865 21.74 -1.83 -3.85
C ARG A 865 20.57 -0.85 -3.72
N ASN A 866 20.85 0.40 -3.33
CA ASN A 866 19.83 1.39 -3.04
C ASN A 866 19.93 2.55 -4.03
N HIS A 867 18.94 2.67 -4.91
CA HIS A 867 18.85 3.74 -5.90
C HIS A 867 17.71 4.73 -5.60
N THR A 868 17.23 4.75 -4.35
CA THR A 868 16.13 5.63 -3.90
C THR A 868 16.64 7.01 -3.44
N ILE A 869 17.95 7.19 -3.30
CA ILE A 869 18.52 8.48 -2.95
C ILE A 869 18.82 9.26 -4.21
N VAL A 870 18.32 10.50 -4.26
CA VAL A 870 18.49 11.40 -5.40
C VAL A 870 19.43 12.57 -5.03
N ASP A 871 19.98 13.20 -6.05
CA ASP A 871 20.75 14.43 -5.87
C ASP A 871 19.80 15.60 -5.54
N TYR A 872 20.23 16.49 -4.64
CA TYR A 872 19.51 17.71 -4.29
C TYR A 872 20.39 18.93 -4.55
N PRO A 873 19.80 20.14 -4.71
CA PRO A 873 20.54 21.39 -4.81
C PRO A 873 21.45 21.60 -3.59
N LYS A 874 22.56 22.31 -3.77
CA LYS A 874 23.48 22.63 -2.67
C LYS A 874 22.90 23.63 -1.67
N GLY A 875 22.06 24.58 -2.17
CA GLY A 875 21.36 25.51 -1.30
C GLY A 875 20.07 24.91 -0.71
N ASN A 876 19.54 25.56 0.30
CA ASN A 876 18.46 25.02 1.14
C ASN A 876 17.06 25.38 0.67
N LEU A 877 16.95 26.47 -0.07
CA LEU A 877 15.69 26.98 -0.64
C LEU A 877 15.89 27.20 -2.14
N SER A 878 15.19 26.41 -2.96
CA SER A 878 15.39 26.46 -4.41
C SER A 878 14.08 26.52 -5.18
N PHE A 879 14.13 27.17 -6.34
CA PHE A 879 13.03 27.26 -7.28
C PHE A 879 13.46 26.57 -8.58
N MET A 880 12.86 25.40 -8.82
CA MET A 880 13.30 24.43 -9.80
C MET A 880 12.40 24.44 -11.03
N ASN A 881 13.00 24.26 -12.20
CA ASN A 881 12.29 24.05 -13.45
C ASN A 881 12.49 22.60 -13.99
N ALA A 882 13.36 21.84 -13.36
CA ALA A 882 13.55 20.42 -13.57
C ALA A 882 13.99 19.77 -12.26
N ILE A 883 13.40 18.64 -11.91
CA ILE A 883 13.71 17.86 -10.71
C ILE A 883 14.11 16.43 -11.09
N PRO A 884 14.90 15.74 -10.27
CA PRO A 884 15.33 14.38 -10.56
C PRO A 884 14.18 13.36 -10.41
N ALA A 885 14.30 12.26 -11.12
CA ALA A 885 13.54 11.05 -10.87
C ALA A 885 14.19 10.23 -9.76
N VAL A 886 13.43 9.36 -9.10
CA VAL A 886 13.89 8.43 -8.05
C VAL A 886 13.86 6.99 -8.56
N GLY A 887 14.84 6.18 -8.15
CA GLY A 887 14.91 4.76 -8.48
C GLY A 887 14.12 3.88 -7.49
N THR A 888 14.37 2.59 -7.58
CA THR A 888 13.87 1.56 -6.65
C THR A 888 15.02 1.04 -5.77
N LYS A 889 14.76 0.12 -4.85
CA LYS A 889 15.80 -0.56 -4.08
C LYS A 889 16.89 -1.17 -5.00
N PHE A 890 16.50 -1.77 -6.12
CA PHE A 890 17.41 -2.52 -6.99
C PHE A 890 17.65 -1.91 -8.38
N GLY A 891 17.00 -0.82 -8.72
CA GLY A 891 17.09 -0.23 -10.06
C GLY A 891 17.26 1.27 -10.07
N LYS A 892 18.12 1.76 -10.96
CA LYS A 892 18.31 3.20 -11.19
C LYS A 892 17.05 3.82 -11.80
N ALA A 893 16.81 5.09 -11.52
CA ALA A 893 15.65 5.81 -12.05
C ALA A 893 15.52 5.66 -13.57
N GLU A 894 16.62 5.81 -14.30
CA GLU A 894 16.66 5.76 -15.76
C GLU A 894 16.21 4.42 -16.36
N ASP A 895 16.11 3.36 -15.56
CA ASP A 895 15.62 2.03 -15.99
C ASP A 895 14.07 1.94 -16.04
N PHE A 896 13.34 2.95 -15.52
CA PHE A 896 11.90 2.85 -15.21
C PHE A 896 10.96 3.70 -16.09
N GLY A 897 11.35 4.04 -17.30
CA GLY A 897 10.47 4.60 -18.30
C GLY A 897 10.76 6.05 -18.70
N PRO A 898 9.92 6.64 -19.54
CA PRO A 898 10.12 7.97 -20.09
C PRO A 898 10.17 9.09 -19.03
N GLN A 899 9.26 9.07 -18.05
CA GLN A 899 9.21 10.08 -16.98
C GLN A 899 10.43 10.01 -16.04
N SER A 900 11.15 8.90 -16.05
CA SER A 900 12.36 8.70 -15.24
C SER A 900 13.64 9.20 -15.91
N GLN A 901 13.56 9.70 -17.13
CA GLN A 901 14.74 10.16 -17.87
C GLN A 901 15.17 11.56 -17.43
N PRO A 902 16.48 11.88 -17.49
CA PRO A 902 16.96 13.25 -17.33
C PRO A 902 16.34 14.20 -18.36
N HIS A 903 16.13 15.45 -17.98
CA HIS A 903 15.62 16.48 -18.85
C HIS A 903 16.62 16.84 -19.93
N ARG A 904 16.18 16.94 -21.18
CA ARG A 904 17.04 17.31 -22.30
C ARG A 904 16.75 18.72 -22.78
N ALA A 905 17.76 19.57 -22.77
CA ALA A 905 17.67 20.85 -23.42
C ALA A 905 17.53 20.66 -24.95
N ARG A 906 16.51 21.28 -25.54
CA ARG A 906 16.25 21.17 -26.99
C ARG A 906 16.88 22.32 -27.75
N GLY A 907 17.96 22.02 -28.50
CA GLY A 907 18.53 22.98 -29.47
C GLY A 907 19.26 24.21 -28.90
N ASN A 908 19.62 25.13 -29.73
CA ASN A 908 20.39 26.35 -29.41
C ASN A 908 19.61 27.65 -29.56
N GLY A 909 18.30 27.58 -29.78
CA GLY A 909 17.45 28.78 -29.95
C GLY A 909 17.05 29.47 -28.63
N PRO A 910 16.64 30.73 -28.67
CA PRO A 910 16.15 31.46 -27.49
C PRO A 910 14.86 30.85 -26.89
N GLU A 911 14.13 30.08 -27.68
CA GLU A 911 12.95 29.35 -27.28
C GLU A 911 13.25 28.23 -26.24
N ASN A 912 14.54 27.89 -26.06
CA ASN A 912 14.97 26.91 -25.05
C ASN A 912 15.45 27.58 -23.75
N ASN A 913 15.34 28.87 -23.63
CA ASN A 913 15.63 29.59 -22.41
C ASN A 913 14.53 29.27 -21.37
N VAL A 914 14.95 29.00 -20.16
CA VAL A 914 14.06 28.91 -19.01
C VAL A 914 13.99 30.25 -18.32
N SER A 915 12.80 30.78 -18.10
CA SER A 915 12.57 32.02 -17.37
C SER A 915 11.71 31.78 -16.16
N GLY A 916 12.02 32.50 -15.07
CA GLY A 916 11.21 32.48 -13.86
C GLY A 916 11.05 33.88 -13.30
N LYS A 917 10.03 34.05 -12.46
CA LYS A 917 9.72 35.27 -11.74
C LYS A 917 9.28 34.96 -10.33
N LEU A 918 9.87 35.61 -9.35
CA LEU A 918 9.55 35.46 -7.94
C LEU A 918 9.30 36.83 -7.29
N TYR A 919 8.39 36.83 -6.33
CA TYR A 919 8.07 38.00 -5.49
C TYR A 919 8.35 37.65 -4.03
N PHE A 920 9.29 38.39 -3.41
CA PHE A 920 9.63 38.24 -2.00
C PHE A 920 8.96 39.35 -1.19
N ARG A 921 8.18 38.95 -0.19
CA ARG A 921 7.58 39.82 0.82
C ARG A 921 8.24 39.54 2.16
N PHE A 922 9.23 40.37 2.48
CA PHE A 922 9.99 40.24 3.70
C PHE A 922 9.33 40.93 4.90
#